data_f60947398cc0081e35644796c92b29f2
#
_entry.id   f60947398cc0081e35644796c92b29f2
#
_cell.length_a   1.000
_cell.length_b   1.000
_cell.length_c   1.000
_cell.angle_alpha   90.00
_cell.angle_beta   90.00
_cell.angle_gamma   90.00
#
_symmetry.space_group_name_H-M   'P 1'
#
loop_
_entity.id
_entity.type
_entity.pdbx_description
1 polymer ?
#
loop_
_entity_poly.entity_id
_entity_poly.type
_entity_poly.pdbx_seq_one_letter_code
_entity_poly.pdbx_strand_id
1 'polypeptide(L)'
;QESPIGQMSNFLLASSYIENAKKKDAQSAFKQASKLQYFPDIREESEFMYYKISADLGDERIAIGGLSGINTDSPYYSESQNLLSSIFFNSQDTEAALSALEAIPRESTELKNTYQELLYRSGMQFMAQNDHESAIAQFKKAEEVESNLIDTAELRYRLGHAYSLANNYSESISYLQSYLASDHSEHIFESYYLMAYIEIFLEDYDMAIQDLEEAVNNFDPESDNKSLIDDAIVRLADLELVKNNYTAALEYYELAIQSNAEDSDYILYQKSMIYGVNNQIIEKLTSLEKLLKSYPESNYRDDALFQLGETLVQLKKNNQAYQVYNTIIIEYGDRSEYTPTSYMRQGLISYNQGDLYAALDAYKQGIEKSKDKNERRRAILAVEDIYLYDLNDPDAYFKYSETLTGVEISDISRDSIVFGVALDIYKDGKYEKAIEQLNKYLDQRPIGFYKQDAEYYLAESYLVLKDYDKALANYLNVIESDNPQFVSEALEKAAVIAHNYKKDCLLSLSLHESIISRMEQRPELKYLEPALYCAKELETDSSILKYGELISSHIGASDELKASAHFYMANSLYKLNKPDEATMNYKLVTELTDNSQAAESNYQIAKILYQNNDFEGSESRAFITAEKSAKFPYWVAKSILLLADIYVHKKDYLNATAAYESVLENFSDNTALSEEADKKLKALQKQIEKESRIIESDTSSFMISDTIQNK
;
A
#
# COMPACT_ATOMS: atom_id res chain seq x y z
N GLN A 1 72.74 74.77 21.20
CA GLN A 1 73.38 75.73 20.30
C GLN A 1 73.74 75.03 19.01
N GLU A 2 73.29 75.59 17.90
CA GLU A 2 73.56 75.08 16.51
C GLU A 2 75.03 75.36 16.17
N SER A 3 75.91 74.45 16.56
CA SER A 3 77.37 74.53 16.34
C SER A 3 78.00 73.13 16.31
N PRO A 4 79.21 72.95 15.72
CA PRO A 4 79.91 71.65 15.74
C PRO A 4 80.15 71.19 17.19
N ILE A 5 80.49 72.12 18.10
CA ILE A 5 80.68 71.83 19.53
C ILE A 5 79.38 71.43 20.18
N GLY A 6 78.24 72.01 19.79
CA GLY A 6 76.92 71.67 20.27
C GLY A 6 76.47 70.28 19.91
N GLN A 7 76.77 69.82 18.69
CA GLN A 7 76.49 68.45 18.23
C GLN A 7 77.33 67.44 19.06
N MET A 8 78.61 67.60 19.14
CA MET A 8 79.52 66.75 19.92
C MET A 8 79.17 66.72 21.41
N SER A 9 78.81 67.88 22.00
CA SER A 9 78.44 67.96 23.40
C SER A 9 77.12 67.21 23.69
N ASN A 10 76.12 67.34 22.83
CA ASN A 10 74.89 66.60 23.00
C ASN A 10 75.07 65.07 22.84
N PHE A 11 75.91 64.64 21.89
CA PHE A 11 76.29 63.23 21.70
C PHE A 11 76.97 62.63 22.92
N LEU A 12 78.07 63.31 23.46
CA LEU A 12 78.80 62.89 24.65
C LEU A 12 77.87 62.87 25.88
N LEU A 13 77.03 63.89 26.02
CA LEU A 13 76.05 63.95 27.10
C LEU A 13 75.05 62.79 27.03
N ALA A 14 74.57 62.46 25.84
CA ALA A 14 73.64 61.32 25.64
C ALA A 14 74.31 59.99 26.00
N SER A 15 75.61 59.81 25.57
CA SER A 15 76.38 58.60 25.92
C SER A 15 76.59 58.52 27.46
N SER A 16 76.86 59.62 28.13
CA SER A 16 76.97 59.63 29.60
C SER A 16 75.64 59.32 30.29
N TYR A 17 74.55 59.78 29.73
CA TYR A 17 73.21 59.40 30.26
C TYR A 17 72.90 57.92 30.11
N ILE A 18 73.34 57.27 29.04
CA ILE A 18 73.21 55.81 28.87
C ILE A 18 73.99 55.08 29.98
N GLU A 19 75.27 55.46 30.19
CA GLU A 19 76.08 54.85 31.24
C GLU A 19 75.46 55.00 32.63
N ASN A 20 74.69 56.05 32.86
CA ASN A 20 73.99 56.32 34.12
C ASN A 20 72.54 55.83 34.13
N ALA A 21 72.13 55.00 33.19
CA ALA A 21 70.77 54.43 33.06
C ALA A 21 69.67 55.48 32.96
N LYS A 22 69.95 56.71 32.53
CA LYS A 22 68.98 57.81 32.35
C LYS A 22 68.47 57.83 30.92
N LYS A 23 67.74 56.80 30.55
CA LYS A 23 67.24 56.55 29.14
C LYS A 23 66.47 57.74 28.56
N LYS A 24 65.58 58.40 29.30
CA LYS A 24 64.78 59.55 28.81
C LYS A 24 65.67 60.80 28.52
N ASP A 25 66.62 61.05 29.37
CA ASP A 25 67.56 62.16 29.19
C ASP A 25 68.50 61.90 28.01
N ALA A 26 68.99 60.66 27.88
CA ALA A 26 69.73 60.17 26.71
C ALA A 26 68.96 60.29 25.41
N GLN A 27 67.69 59.85 25.37
CA GLN A 27 66.79 60.01 24.21
C GLN A 27 66.70 61.47 23.76
N SER A 28 66.47 62.39 24.71
CA SER A 28 66.38 63.83 24.43
C SER A 28 67.72 64.43 23.88
N ALA A 29 68.81 64.00 24.44
CA ALA A 29 70.15 64.50 24.02
C ALA A 29 70.58 63.98 22.66
N PHE A 30 70.34 62.65 22.37
CA PHE A 30 70.54 62.06 21.05
C PHE A 30 69.63 62.70 19.98
N LYS A 31 68.40 63.01 20.32
CA LYS A 31 67.46 63.74 19.44
C LYS A 31 68.00 65.14 19.08
N GLN A 32 68.66 65.82 19.98
CA GLN A 32 69.25 67.11 19.69
C GLN A 32 70.55 67.00 18.86
N ALA A 33 71.36 65.97 19.08
CA ALA A 33 72.57 65.70 18.30
C ALA A 33 72.25 65.29 16.86
N SER A 34 71.15 64.50 16.61
CA SER A 34 70.76 64.05 15.31
C SER A 34 70.18 65.15 14.41
N LYS A 35 69.71 66.24 14.97
CA LYS A 35 69.20 67.37 14.19
C LYS A 35 70.35 68.27 13.57
N LEU A 36 71.57 68.14 14.08
CA LEU A 36 72.69 68.94 13.62
C LEU A 36 73.50 68.18 12.55
N GLN A 37 73.97 68.90 11.52
CA GLN A 37 74.57 68.29 10.30
C GLN A 37 76.11 68.54 10.18
N TYR A 38 76.75 68.87 11.26
CA TYR A 38 78.20 69.23 11.26
C TYR A 38 79.12 67.99 11.15
N PHE A 39 78.74 66.91 11.83
CA PHE A 39 79.46 65.65 11.79
C PHE A 39 78.48 64.55 11.33
N PRO A 40 78.55 64.07 10.08
CA PRO A 40 77.63 63.08 9.54
C PRO A 40 77.58 61.80 10.36
N ASP A 41 78.71 61.24 10.76
CA ASP A 41 78.84 60.02 11.53
C ASP A 41 78.15 60.15 12.91
N ILE A 42 78.39 61.28 13.61
CA ILE A 42 77.73 61.56 14.91
C ILE A 42 76.22 61.74 14.74
N ARG A 43 75.79 62.35 13.66
CA ARG A 43 74.38 62.52 13.36
C ARG A 43 73.71 61.17 13.18
N GLU A 44 74.32 60.34 12.36
CA GLU A 44 73.79 59.03 12.04
C GLU A 44 73.73 58.10 13.28
N GLU A 45 74.80 58.06 14.05
CA GLU A 45 74.79 57.28 15.31
C GLU A 45 73.79 57.87 16.31
N SER A 46 73.65 59.16 16.41
CA SER A 46 72.69 59.81 17.29
C SER A 46 71.27 59.52 16.88
N GLU A 47 71.00 59.48 15.58
CA GLU A 47 69.70 59.18 15.03
C GLU A 47 69.33 57.73 15.33
N PHE A 48 70.22 56.78 15.06
CA PHE A 48 69.99 55.36 15.38
C PHE A 48 69.82 55.19 16.91
N MET A 49 70.64 55.74 17.75
CA MET A 49 70.56 55.64 19.21
C MET A 49 69.27 56.28 19.76
N TYR A 50 68.83 57.40 19.16
CA TYR A 50 67.54 58.00 19.52
C TYR A 50 66.39 57.03 19.29
N TYR A 51 66.30 56.31 18.14
CA TYR A 51 65.27 55.37 17.83
C TYR A 51 65.40 54.09 18.68
N LYS A 52 66.61 53.58 18.89
CA LYS A 52 66.89 52.43 19.76
C LYS A 52 66.42 52.69 21.22
N ILE A 53 66.70 53.85 21.78
CA ILE A 53 66.24 54.20 23.11
C ILE A 53 64.72 54.44 23.14
N SER A 54 64.18 54.97 22.08
CA SER A 54 62.70 55.09 21.95
C SER A 54 62.03 53.74 22.03
N ALA A 55 62.59 52.72 21.39
CA ALA A 55 62.08 51.34 21.52
C ALA A 55 62.16 50.85 22.96
N ASP A 56 63.30 51.04 23.62
CA ASP A 56 63.51 50.65 25.00
C ASP A 56 62.59 51.36 26.03
N LEU A 57 62.10 52.56 25.68
CA LEU A 57 61.16 53.33 26.49
C LEU A 57 59.70 53.03 26.18
N GLY A 58 59.37 52.15 25.17
CA GLY A 58 58.03 51.80 24.74
C GLY A 58 57.43 52.84 23.79
N ASP A 59 58.23 53.77 23.25
CA ASP A 59 57.77 54.70 22.22
C ASP A 59 57.86 54.08 20.84
N GLU A 60 57.14 52.90 20.66
CA GLU A 60 57.21 52.02 19.47
C GLU A 60 56.99 52.78 18.17
N ARG A 61 56.02 53.66 18.12
CA ARG A 61 55.72 54.45 16.90
C ARG A 61 56.89 55.30 16.43
N ILE A 62 57.67 55.91 17.38
CA ILE A 62 58.86 56.71 17.06
C ILE A 62 59.95 55.78 16.61
N ALA A 63 60.15 54.67 17.31
CA ALA A 63 61.18 53.68 17.01
C ALA A 63 60.98 53.08 15.60
N ILE A 64 59.76 52.58 15.31
CA ILE A 64 59.42 51.97 14.02
C ILE A 64 59.63 52.96 12.87
N GLY A 65 59.06 54.19 13.02
CA GLY A 65 59.17 55.21 11.98
C GLY A 65 60.59 55.63 11.70
N GLY A 66 61.46 55.64 12.70
CA GLY A 66 62.82 56.00 12.55
C GLY A 66 63.76 54.91 12.11
N LEU A 67 63.68 53.73 12.75
CA LEU A 67 64.51 52.58 12.40
C LEU A 67 64.24 52.08 10.96
N SER A 68 63.02 52.17 10.50
CA SER A 68 62.64 51.80 9.09
C SER A 68 63.22 52.80 8.08
N GLY A 69 63.55 53.99 8.43
CA GLY A 69 64.13 54.99 7.56
C GLY A 69 65.66 54.98 7.49
N ILE A 70 66.34 54.10 8.24
CA ILE A 70 67.80 53.96 8.17
C ILE A 70 68.21 53.33 6.85
N ASN A 71 69.19 54.04 6.17
CA ASN A 71 69.67 53.67 4.84
C ASN A 71 70.37 52.27 4.87
N THR A 72 70.27 51.49 3.82
CA THR A 72 70.95 50.20 3.61
C THR A 72 72.47 50.30 3.68
N ASP A 73 73.04 51.46 3.31
CA ASP A 73 74.49 51.74 3.39
C ASP A 73 74.97 52.10 4.82
N SER A 74 74.07 52.28 5.77
CA SER A 74 74.40 52.64 7.13
C SER A 74 75.03 51.49 7.91
N PRO A 75 76.09 51.74 8.72
CA PRO A 75 76.63 50.72 9.60
C PRO A 75 75.66 50.26 10.67
N TYR A 76 74.53 50.98 10.88
CA TYR A 76 73.49 50.67 11.85
C TYR A 76 72.26 49.93 11.17
N TYR A 77 72.32 49.72 9.87
CA TYR A 77 71.19 49.12 9.16
C TYR A 77 70.82 47.71 9.68
N SER A 78 71.83 46.83 9.83
CA SER A 78 71.56 45.44 10.31
C SER A 78 71.02 45.46 11.75
N GLU A 79 71.55 46.31 12.62
CA GLU A 79 71.07 46.42 13.99
C GLU A 79 69.68 47.05 14.06
N SER A 80 69.37 48.01 13.19
CA SER A 80 67.99 48.55 13.06
C SER A 80 66.93 47.54 12.62
N GLN A 81 67.31 46.66 11.65
CA GLN A 81 66.45 45.62 11.24
C GLN A 81 66.19 44.60 12.34
N ASN A 82 67.23 44.24 13.14
CA ASN A 82 67.04 43.33 14.27
C ASN A 82 66.21 43.96 15.39
N LEU A 83 66.28 45.22 15.62
CA LEU A 83 65.47 45.95 16.58
C LEU A 83 63.99 46.01 16.10
N LEU A 84 63.77 46.34 14.83
CA LEU A 84 62.44 46.33 14.22
C LEU A 84 61.84 44.97 14.35
N SER A 85 62.59 43.93 13.98
CA SER A 85 62.17 42.56 14.13
C SER A 85 61.72 42.25 15.56
N SER A 86 62.53 42.59 16.53
CA SER A 86 62.21 42.36 17.94
C SER A 86 60.97 43.13 18.42
N ILE A 87 60.77 44.38 17.98
CA ILE A 87 59.58 45.19 18.31
C ILE A 87 58.33 44.50 17.77
N PHE A 88 58.36 44.16 16.53
CA PHE A 88 57.21 43.54 15.88
C PHE A 88 56.90 42.14 16.43
N PHE A 89 57.96 41.34 16.66
CA PHE A 89 57.80 39.99 17.22
C PHE A 89 57.14 39.97 18.60
N ASN A 90 57.49 40.95 19.45
CA ASN A 90 56.98 41.10 20.82
C ASN A 90 55.64 41.87 20.89
N SER A 91 55.13 42.38 19.80
CA SER A 91 53.87 43.12 19.79
C SER A 91 52.69 42.21 20.20
N GLN A 92 51.88 42.75 21.13
CA GLN A 92 50.62 42.08 21.52
C GLN A 92 49.49 42.37 20.52
N ASP A 93 49.59 43.43 19.74
CA ASP A 93 48.69 43.82 18.69
C ASP A 93 49.26 43.36 17.35
N THR A 94 48.89 42.13 16.98
CA THR A 94 49.37 41.47 15.74
C THR A 94 48.94 42.24 14.48
N GLU A 95 47.73 42.81 14.47
CA GLU A 95 47.20 43.55 13.32
C GLU A 95 47.94 44.87 13.10
N ALA A 96 48.13 45.64 14.18
CA ALA A 96 48.90 46.87 14.12
C ALA A 96 50.37 46.62 13.73
N ALA A 97 50.99 45.55 14.27
CA ALA A 97 52.32 45.12 13.92
C ALA A 97 52.47 44.73 12.44
N LEU A 98 51.54 43.95 11.93
CA LEU A 98 51.47 43.56 10.49
C LEU A 98 51.32 44.78 9.60
N SER A 99 50.38 45.68 9.88
CA SER A 99 50.15 46.91 9.11
C SER A 99 51.38 47.78 9.08
N ALA A 100 52.07 47.91 10.20
CA ALA A 100 53.29 48.68 10.28
C ALA A 100 54.46 48.03 9.52
N LEU A 101 54.59 46.70 9.61
CA LEU A 101 55.65 45.97 8.95
C LEU A 101 55.41 45.86 7.41
N GLU A 102 54.14 45.86 6.97
CA GLU A 102 53.78 45.93 5.55
C GLU A 102 54.10 47.28 4.91
N ALA A 103 54.21 48.36 5.70
CA ALA A 103 54.53 49.67 5.24
C ALA A 103 56.02 49.92 5.04
N ILE A 104 56.91 48.97 5.45
CA ILE A 104 58.38 49.13 5.38
C ILE A 104 58.99 48.04 4.48
N PRO A 105 60.20 48.30 3.87
CA PRO A 105 60.93 47.26 3.14
C PRO A 105 61.31 46.08 4.03
N ARG A 106 61.08 44.83 3.60
CA ARG A 106 61.44 43.61 4.32
C ARG A 106 62.60 42.90 3.62
N GLU A 107 63.80 43.56 3.61
CA GLU A 107 64.94 43.03 2.88
C GLU A 107 65.78 42.08 3.75
N SER A 108 65.77 42.23 5.08
CA SER A 108 66.48 41.32 5.97
C SER A 108 65.79 40.04 6.24
N THR A 109 66.54 38.95 6.48
CA THR A 109 66.01 37.64 6.87
C THR A 109 65.22 37.74 8.17
N GLU A 110 65.65 38.55 9.10
CA GLU A 110 64.98 38.72 10.41
C GLU A 110 63.61 39.35 10.27
N LEU A 111 63.45 40.37 9.42
CA LEU A 111 62.14 40.95 9.14
C LEU A 111 61.24 40.04 8.34
N LYS A 112 61.79 39.27 7.39
CA LYS A 112 61.02 38.23 6.69
C LYS A 112 60.50 37.18 7.67
N ASN A 113 61.37 36.72 8.58
CA ASN A 113 60.95 35.73 9.59
C ASN A 113 59.86 36.29 10.50
N THR A 114 60.05 37.54 11.00
CA THR A 114 59.02 38.20 11.82
C THR A 114 57.71 38.39 11.06
N TYR A 115 57.79 38.77 9.82
CA TYR A 115 56.59 38.92 8.98
C TYR A 115 55.83 37.59 8.80
N GLN A 116 56.56 36.51 8.53
CA GLN A 116 55.96 35.17 8.45
C GLN A 116 55.30 34.76 9.76
N GLU A 117 55.99 34.99 10.91
CA GLU A 117 55.48 34.68 12.24
C GLU A 117 54.20 35.48 12.58
N LEU A 118 54.20 36.79 12.27
CA LEU A 118 53.02 37.61 12.51
C LEU A 118 51.83 37.23 11.61
N LEU A 119 52.08 36.86 10.35
CA LEU A 119 51.06 36.34 9.46
C LEU A 119 50.47 35.01 9.99
N TYR A 120 51.36 34.11 10.46
CA TYR A 120 50.93 32.86 11.09
C TYR A 120 50.08 33.11 12.35
N ARG A 121 50.56 34.00 13.26
CA ARG A 121 49.79 34.37 14.48
C ARG A 121 48.44 34.99 14.13
N SER A 122 48.41 35.88 13.14
CA SER A 122 47.17 36.50 12.65
C SER A 122 46.22 35.46 12.08
N GLY A 123 46.73 34.52 11.28
CA GLY A 123 45.95 33.39 10.78
C GLY A 123 45.35 32.56 11.92
N MET A 124 46.14 32.22 12.95
CA MET A 124 45.67 31.50 14.13
C MET A 124 44.61 32.27 14.93
N GLN A 125 44.78 33.63 15.04
CA GLN A 125 43.77 34.47 15.68
C GLN A 125 42.45 34.47 14.92
N PHE A 126 42.48 34.58 13.60
CA PHE A 126 41.26 34.46 12.76
C PHE A 126 40.61 33.07 12.86
N MET A 127 41.42 32.00 12.92
CA MET A 127 40.89 30.66 13.20
C MET A 127 40.11 30.60 14.52
N ALA A 128 40.68 31.16 15.58
CA ALA A 128 40.04 31.23 16.90
C ALA A 128 38.76 32.09 16.92
N GLN A 129 38.63 33.02 15.97
CA GLN A 129 37.44 33.88 15.78
C GLN A 129 36.42 33.26 14.79
N ASN A 130 36.67 32.08 14.26
CA ASN A 130 35.91 31.43 13.20
C ASN A 130 35.84 32.22 11.85
N ASP A 131 36.81 33.15 11.65
CA ASP A 131 36.97 33.84 10.36
C ASP A 131 37.98 33.09 9.49
N HIS A 132 37.50 31.99 8.90
CA HIS A 132 38.34 31.06 8.15
C HIS A 132 38.89 31.66 6.86
N GLU A 133 38.14 32.54 6.21
CA GLU A 133 38.58 33.19 4.96
C GLU A 133 39.76 34.14 5.23
N SER A 134 39.69 34.95 6.31
CA SER A 134 40.81 35.80 6.72
C SER A 134 42.00 34.96 7.16
N ALA A 135 41.80 33.85 7.87
CA ALA A 135 42.86 32.93 8.24
C ALA A 135 43.60 32.38 7.04
N ILE A 136 42.87 31.88 6.02
CA ILE A 136 43.41 31.39 4.75
C ILE A 136 44.26 32.47 4.08
N ALA A 137 43.73 33.70 4.01
CA ALA A 137 44.47 34.80 3.39
C ALA A 137 45.82 35.09 4.10
N GLN A 138 45.84 35.02 5.43
CA GLN A 138 47.08 35.23 6.19
C GLN A 138 48.07 34.06 6.04
N PHE A 139 47.59 32.81 6.12
CA PHE A 139 48.46 31.63 5.95
C PHE A 139 49.04 31.55 4.53
N LYS A 140 48.27 31.90 3.48
CA LYS A 140 48.80 32.01 2.10
C LYS A 140 49.89 33.05 1.98
N LYS A 141 49.66 34.24 2.54
CA LYS A 141 50.74 35.24 2.58
C LYS A 141 51.98 34.73 3.33
N ALA A 142 51.78 33.97 4.42
CA ALA A 142 52.88 33.40 5.20
C ALA A 142 53.68 32.35 4.38
N GLU A 143 52.98 31.54 3.57
CA GLU A 143 53.59 30.54 2.69
C GLU A 143 54.42 31.18 1.57
N GLU A 144 54.01 32.35 1.06
CA GLU A 144 54.71 33.10 0.00
C GLU A 144 55.95 33.84 0.50
N VAL A 145 56.13 33.98 1.82
CA VAL A 145 57.32 34.68 2.39
C VAL A 145 58.54 33.79 2.24
N GLU A 146 59.61 34.31 1.64
CA GLU A 146 60.93 33.66 1.59
C GLU A 146 61.59 33.60 2.99
N SER A 147 61.04 32.74 3.83
CA SER A 147 61.46 32.50 5.20
C SER A 147 61.33 31.02 5.53
N ASN A 148 62.10 30.55 6.47
CA ASN A 148 62.02 29.18 7.00
C ASN A 148 61.73 29.17 8.52
N LEU A 149 61.22 30.26 9.07
CA LEU A 149 60.90 30.31 10.49
C LEU A 149 59.72 29.41 10.82
N ILE A 150 58.64 29.52 10.04
CA ILE A 150 57.50 28.59 10.09
C ILE A 150 57.69 27.58 8.96
N ASP A 151 57.64 26.32 9.31
CA ASP A 151 57.79 25.24 8.33
C ASP A 151 56.67 25.27 7.29
N THR A 152 57.04 25.08 6.04
CA THR A 152 56.06 25.00 4.94
C THR A 152 55.05 23.88 5.15
N ALA A 153 55.47 22.78 5.77
CA ALA A 153 54.56 21.69 6.09
C ALA A 153 53.51 22.11 7.11
N GLU A 154 53.93 22.82 8.18
CA GLU A 154 52.98 23.36 9.17
C GLU A 154 51.98 24.31 8.52
N LEU A 155 52.45 25.22 7.67
CA LEU A 155 51.57 26.14 6.94
C LEU A 155 50.56 25.39 6.04
N ARG A 156 50.98 24.34 5.38
CA ARG A 156 50.09 23.49 4.55
C ARG A 156 49.05 22.79 5.38
N TYR A 157 49.42 22.24 6.53
CA TYR A 157 48.45 21.65 7.45
C TYR A 157 47.42 22.68 7.92
N ARG A 158 47.87 23.89 8.33
CA ARG A 158 46.97 24.97 8.77
C ARG A 158 46.07 25.47 7.66
N LEU A 159 46.57 25.59 6.44
CA LEU A 159 45.79 25.90 5.26
C LEU A 159 44.74 24.81 4.97
N GLY A 160 45.17 23.56 4.98
CA GLY A 160 44.25 22.44 4.82
C GLY A 160 43.11 22.47 5.84
N HIS A 161 43.45 22.68 7.12
CA HIS A 161 42.47 22.80 8.19
C HIS A 161 41.54 24.04 8.02
N ALA A 162 42.10 25.20 7.69
CA ALA A 162 41.31 26.41 7.49
C ALA A 162 40.37 26.29 6.30
N TYR A 163 40.82 25.68 5.19
CA TYR A 163 39.99 25.40 4.04
C TYR A 163 38.85 24.39 4.34
N SER A 164 39.11 23.40 5.17
CA SER A 164 38.06 22.46 5.63
C SER A 164 36.94 23.21 6.35
N LEU A 165 37.31 24.09 7.29
CA LEU A 165 36.34 24.90 8.05
C LEU A 165 35.62 25.95 7.21
N ALA A 166 36.26 26.41 6.11
CA ALA A 166 35.63 27.31 5.11
C ALA A 166 34.79 26.56 4.09
N ASN A 167 34.63 25.24 4.21
CA ASN A 167 33.95 24.36 3.27
C ASN A 167 34.55 24.34 1.85
N ASN A 168 35.80 24.72 1.71
CA ASN A 168 36.56 24.67 0.46
C ASN A 168 37.33 23.32 0.39
N TYR A 169 36.57 22.24 0.19
CA TYR A 169 37.03 20.86 0.41
C TYR A 169 38.12 20.42 -0.57
N SER A 170 38.07 20.83 -1.83
CA SER A 170 39.09 20.49 -2.84
C SER A 170 40.47 21.03 -2.47
N GLU A 171 40.51 22.28 -2.05
CA GLU A 171 41.74 22.97 -1.61
C GLU A 171 42.24 22.36 -0.30
N SER A 172 41.31 22.05 0.62
CA SER A 172 41.65 21.38 1.89
C SER A 172 42.40 20.08 1.66
N ILE A 173 41.78 19.15 0.86
CA ILE A 173 42.41 17.87 0.53
C ILE A 173 43.75 18.07 -0.13
N SER A 174 43.87 18.98 -1.10
CA SER A 174 45.13 19.25 -1.79
C SER A 174 46.25 19.69 -0.85
N TYR A 175 45.96 20.58 0.09
CA TYR A 175 46.92 21.03 1.09
C TYR A 175 47.28 19.95 2.10
N LEU A 176 46.33 19.18 2.61
CA LEU A 176 46.56 18.06 3.52
C LEU A 176 47.38 16.95 2.87
N GLN A 177 47.07 16.58 1.61
CA GLN A 177 47.92 15.65 0.85
C GLN A 177 49.31 16.14 0.63
N SER A 178 49.48 17.46 0.39
CA SER A 178 50.80 18.08 0.25
C SER A 178 51.59 18.08 1.58
N TYR A 179 50.87 18.17 2.71
CA TYR A 179 51.46 17.99 4.04
C TYR A 179 51.90 16.53 4.25
N LEU A 180 51.02 15.57 4.01
CA LEU A 180 51.30 14.14 4.15
C LEU A 180 52.43 13.63 3.26
N ALA A 181 52.69 14.30 2.12
CA ALA A 181 53.82 14.00 1.23
C ALA A 181 55.17 14.55 1.76
N SER A 182 55.19 15.32 2.89
CA SER A 182 56.39 15.83 3.54
C SER A 182 56.95 14.83 4.55
N ASP A 183 58.20 15.01 4.98
CA ASP A 183 58.83 14.15 6.00
C ASP A 183 58.40 14.51 7.46
N HIS A 184 57.30 15.24 7.64
CA HIS A 184 56.79 15.65 8.95
C HIS A 184 55.76 14.65 9.47
N SER A 185 55.76 14.45 10.80
CA SER A 185 54.93 13.43 11.46
C SER A 185 53.94 13.98 12.50
N GLU A 186 54.00 15.30 12.81
CA GLU A 186 53.29 15.86 13.96
C GLU A 186 51.75 15.87 13.79
N HIS A 187 51.25 16.02 12.58
CA HIS A 187 49.82 16.10 12.27
C HIS A 187 49.33 15.07 11.24
N ILE A 188 49.99 13.90 11.17
CA ILE A 188 49.60 12.84 10.22
C ILE A 188 48.19 12.33 10.54
N PHE A 189 47.95 11.98 11.79
CA PHE A 189 46.64 11.51 12.26
C PHE A 189 45.55 12.52 11.94
N GLU A 190 45.72 13.79 12.36
CA GLU A 190 44.72 14.83 12.16
C GLU A 190 44.49 15.14 10.68
N SER A 191 45.53 15.03 9.84
CA SER A 191 45.38 15.27 8.40
C SER A 191 44.51 14.21 7.74
N TYR A 192 44.77 12.95 7.98
CA TYR A 192 43.92 11.85 7.48
C TYR A 192 42.51 11.92 8.08
N TYR A 193 42.40 12.19 9.35
CA TYR A 193 41.11 12.35 10.02
C TYR A 193 40.25 13.48 9.41
N LEU A 194 40.85 14.64 9.14
CA LEU A 194 40.17 15.76 8.47
C LEU A 194 39.77 15.43 7.05
N MET A 195 40.67 14.78 6.28
CA MET A 195 40.35 14.34 4.91
C MET A 195 39.17 13.39 4.92
N ALA A 196 39.18 12.40 5.78
CA ALA A 196 38.08 11.43 5.89
C ALA A 196 36.74 12.10 6.22
N TYR A 197 36.71 13.10 7.10
CA TYR A 197 35.48 13.84 7.39
C TYR A 197 34.98 14.66 6.20
N ILE A 198 35.89 15.20 5.39
CA ILE A 198 35.52 15.86 4.12
C ILE A 198 34.90 14.85 3.17
N GLU A 199 35.51 13.68 3.04
CA GLU A 199 35.08 12.62 2.14
C GLU A 199 33.74 12.02 2.58
N ILE A 200 33.49 11.89 3.88
CA ILE A 200 32.16 11.55 4.43
C ILE A 200 31.12 12.58 3.98
N PHE A 201 31.47 13.86 4.07
CA PHE A 201 30.57 14.93 3.64
C PHE A 201 30.31 14.91 2.13
N LEU A 202 31.29 14.51 1.35
CA LEU A 202 31.19 14.35 -0.10
C LEU A 202 30.59 13.01 -0.52
N GLU A 203 30.21 12.15 0.44
CA GLU A 203 29.68 10.80 0.24
C GLU A 203 30.67 9.84 -0.46
N ASP A 204 31.96 10.16 -0.43
CA ASP A 204 33.03 9.26 -0.90
C ASP A 204 33.48 8.34 0.24
N TYR A 205 32.63 7.37 0.56
CA TYR A 205 32.85 6.49 1.71
C TYR A 205 34.05 5.56 1.55
N ASP A 206 34.45 5.23 0.30
CA ASP A 206 35.62 4.37 0.06
C ASP A 206 36.92 5.09 0.44
N MET A 207 37.05 6.33 0.04
CA MET A 207 38.23 7.15 0.42
C MET A 207 38.21 7.47 1.92
N ALA A 208 37.05 7.82 2.47
CA ALA A 208 36.91 8.09 3.90
C ALA A 208 37.33 6.91 4.78
N ILE A 209 36.99 5.68 4.41
CA ILE A 209 37.43 4.47 5.12
C ILE A 209 38.95 4.34 5.04
N GLN A 210 39.54 4.49 3.84
CA GLN A 210 40.97 4.42 3.66
C GLN A 210 41.72 5.46 4.53
N ASP A 211 41.25 6.69 4.50
CA ASP A 211 41.89 7.76 5.24
C ASP A 211 41.71 7.60 6.76
N LEU A 212 40.56 7.11 7.24
CA LEU A 212 40.39 6.76 8.65
C LEU A 212 41.27 5.58 9.08
N GLU A 213 41.45 4.56 8.25
CA GLU A 213 42.36 3.46 8.53
C GLU A 213 43.80 3.97 8.63
N GLU A 214 44.23 4.85 7.72
CA GLU A 214 45.54 5.49 7.78
C GLU A 214 45.66 6.37 9.02
N ALA A 215 44.60 7.11 9.39
CA ALA A 215 44.62 7.89 10.65
C ALA A 215 44.84 6.96 11.86
N VAL A 216 44.07 5.88 11.97
CA VAL A 216 44.19 4.94 13.08
C VAL A 216 45.56 4.27 13.12
N ASN A 217 46.14 3.90 11.97
CA ASN A 217 47.46 3.28 11.88
C ASN A 217 48.61 4.23 12.26
N ASN A 218 48.42 5.53 12.09
CA ASN A 218 49.42 6.57 12.39
C ASN A 218 49.15 7.28 13.72
N PHE A 219 48.24 6.76 14.54
CA PHE A 219 47.95 7.36 15.85
C PHE A 219 49.11 7.16 16.84
N ASP A 220 49.57 8.24 17.47
CA ASP A 220 50.54 8.21 18.56
C ASP A 220 49.81 8.13 19.92
N PRO A 221 49.96 7.03 20.67
CA PRO A 221 49.33 6.91 22.00
C PRO A 221 49.82 7.91 23.04
N GLU A 222 51.00 8.55 22.81
CA GLU A 222 51.51 9.58 23.69
C GLU A 222 50.89 10.95 23.38
N SER A 223 50.14 11.09 22.28
CA SER A 223 49.41 12.30 21.95
C SER A 223 48.15 12.44 22.81
N ASP A 224 47.72 13.67 23.07
CA ASP A 224 46.54 13.97 23.90
C ASP A 224 45.18 13.74 23.14
N ASN A 225 45.21 13.11 21.97
CA ASN A 225 44.04 13.01 21.05
C ASN A 225 43.26 11.69 21.18
N LYS A 226 43.22 11.10 22.37
CA LYS A 226 42.48 9.83 22.58
C LYS A 226 41.01 9.90 22.17
N SER A 227 40.37 11.04 22.38
CA SER A 227 38.96 11.18 21.97
C SER A 227 38.78 11.16 20.43
N LEU A 228 39.79 11.65 19.70
CA LEU A 228 39.74 11.65 18.22
C LEU A 228 39.97 10.25 17.64
N ILE A 229 40.87 9.44 18.22
CA ILE A 229 41.04 8.05 17.77
C ILE A 229 39.82 7.22 18.10
N ASP A 230 39.20 7.40 19.26
CA ASP A 230 37.97 6.71 19.61
C ASP A 230 36.84 7.09 18.62
N ASP A 231 36.70 8.38 18.26
CA ASP A 231 35.76 8.82 17.23
C ASP A 231 36.10 8.26 15.85
N ALA A 232 37.38 8.29 15.43
CA ALA A 232 37.81 7.72 14.15
C ALA A 232 37.41 6.23 14.01
N ILE A 233 37.58 5.45 15.05
CA ILE A 233 37.19 4.03 15.08
C ILE A 233 35.67 3.87 15.00
N VAL A 234 34.92 4.74 15.70
CA VAL A 234 33.44 4.72 15.61
C VAL A 234 32.97 5.09 14.21
N ARG A 235 33.61 6.12 13.57
CA ARG A 235 33.28 6.49 12.19
C ARG A 235 33.60 5.38 11.18
N LEU A 236 34.73 4.67 11.36
CA LEU A 236 35.01 3.47 10.56
C LEU A 236 33.89 2.45 10.66
N ALA A 237 33.44 2.16 11.88
CA ALA A 237 32.31 1.25 12.09
C ALA A 237 31.03 1.75 11.43
N ASP A 238 30.74 3.06 11.53
CA ASP A 238 29.56 3.68 10.91
C ASP A 238 29.61 3.60 9.38
N LEU A 239 30.77 3.86 8.77
CA LEU A 239 30.96 3.77 7.32
C LEU A 239 30.85 2.34 6.79
N GLU A 240 31.42 1.38 7.50
CA GLU A 240 31.28 -0.04 7.18
C GLU A 240 29.81 -0.49 7.31
N LEU A 241 29.07 0.07 8.29
CA LEU A 241 27.64 -0.14 8.43
C LEU A 241 26.87 0.42 7.22
N VAL A 242 27.19 1.63 6.77
CA VAL A 242 26.58 2.27 5.58
C VAL A 242 26.82 1.39 4.33
N LYS A 243 28.00 0.80 4.21
CA LYS A 243 28.35 -0.14 3.13
C LYS A 243 27.75 -1.53 3.30
N ASN A 244 26.97 -1.76 4.36
CA ASN A 244 26.41 -3.05 4.77
C ASN A 244 27.47 -4.13 5.07
N ASN A 245 28.70 -3.74 5.37
CA ASN A 245 29.75 -4.64 5.82
C ASN A 245 29.64 -4.86 7.33
N TYR A 246 28.59 -5.58 7.72
CA TYR A 246 28.23 -5.76 9.12
C TYR A 246 29.32 -6.41 9.97
N THR A 247 30.16 -7.25 9.36
CA THR A 247 31.26 -7.93 10.08
C THR A 247 32.34 -6.93 10.48
N ALA A 248 32.84 -6.13 9.55
CA ALA A 248 33.83 -5.10 9.84
C ALA A 248 33.28 -4.05 10.80
N ALA A 249 32.04 -3.59 10.59
CA ALA A 249 31.38 -2.67 11.50
C ALA A 249 31.37 -3.18 12.95
N LEU A 250 31.01 -4.45 13.16
CA LEU A 250 31.00 -5.06 14.49
C LEU A 250 32.41 -5.15 15.09
N GLU A 251 33.44 -5.43 14.28
CA GLU A 251 34.84 -5.50 14.72
C GLU A 251 35.33 -4.12 15.20
N TYR A 252 35.09 -3.07 14.43
CA TYR A 252 35.45 -1.70 14.84
C TYR A 252 34.64 -1.21 16.04
N TYR A 253 33.33 -1.47 16.11
CA TYR A 253 32.54 -1.15 17.31
C TYR A 253 33.03 -1.92 18.55
N GLU A 254 33.49 -3.18 18.40
CA GLU A 254 34.05 -3.89 19.54
C GLU A 254 35.38 -3.29 19.98
N LEU A 255 36.22 -2.84 19.05
CA LEU A 255 37.45 -2.15 19.33
C LEU A 255 37.19 -0.84 20.12
N ALA A 256 36.20 -0.05 19.65
CA ALA A 256 35.81 1.18 20.34
C ALA A 256 35.30 0.94 21.78
N ILE A 257 34.54 -0.14 22.00
CA ILE A 257 34.08 -0.53 23.35
C ILE A 257 35.29 -0.90 24.26
N GLN A 258 36.29 -1.58 23.72
CA GLN A 258 37.46 -2.01 24.48
C GLN A 258 38.34 -0.81 24.88
N SER A 259 38.37 0.25 24.06
CA SER A 259 39.06 1.50 24.41
C SER A 259 38.30 2.35 25.44
N ASN A 260 37.07 1.96 25.83
CA ASN A 260 36.14 2.75 26.64
C ASN A 260 35.78 4.08 25.98
N ALA A 261 35.47 4.07 24.70
CA ALA A 261 34.98 5.24 23.98
C ALA A 261 33.78 5.88 24.69
N GLU A 262 33.73 7.20 24.70
CA GLU A 262 32.62 7.92 25.35
C GLU A 262 31.25 7.55 24.79
N ASP A 263 31.19 7.23 23.50
CA ASP A 263 29.98 6.86 22.76
C ASP A 263 29.57 5.37 22.91
N SER A 264 29.97 4.71 24.00
CA SER A 264 29.69 3.27 24.19
C SER A 264 28.20 2.92 24.22
N ASP A 265 27.32 3.82 24.59
CA ASP A 265 25.87 3.65 24.52
C ASP A 265 25.38 3.68 23.07
N TYR A 266 25.85 4.65 22.25
CA TYR A 266 25.61 4.67 20.79
C TYR A 266 26.07 3.38 20.13
N ILE A 267 27.30 2.96 20.42
CA ILE A 267 27.89 1.74 19.86
C ILE A 267 27.02 0.50 20.18
N LEU A 268 26.60 0.36 21.45
CA LEU A 268 25.73 -0.74 21.86
C LEU A 268 24.39 -0.73 21.12
N TYR A 269 23.85 0.45 20.87
CA TYR A 269 22.64 0.62 20.08
C TYR A 269 22.86 0.18 18.63
N GLN A 270 23.90 0.66 17.96
CA GLN A 270 24.21 0.29 16.57
C GLN A 270 24.50 -1.20 16.42
N LYS A 271 25.29 -1.79 17.34
CA LYS A 271 25.50 -3.25 17.38
C LYS A 271 24.18 -4.00 17.48
N SER A 272 23.24 -3.51 18.28
CA SER A 272 21.93 -4.14 18.41
C SER A 272 21.14 -4.10 17.09
N MET A 273 21.27 -3.01 16.33
CA MET A 273 20.63 -2.88 15.03
C MET A 273 21.24 -3.85 14.01
N ILE A 274 22.57 -3.95 13.95
CA ILE A 274 23.28 -4.90 13.09
C ILE A 274 22.88 -6.34 13.42
N TYR A 275 22.85 -6.70 14.69
CA TYR A 275 22.39 -8.04 15.11
C TYR A 275 20.94 -8.31 14.69
N GLY A 276 20.10 -7.27 14.72
CA GLY A 276 18.73 -7.37 14.23
C GLY A 276 18.65 -7.68 12.72
N VAL A 277 19.43 -6.98 11.90
CA VAL A 277 19.52 -7.22 10.45
C VAL A 277 20.05 -8.63 10.16
N ASN A 278 21.04 -9.09 10.91
CA ASN A 278 21.64 -10.42 10.76
C ASN A 278 20.79 -11.54 11.40
N ASN A 279 19.60 -11.22 11.90
CA ASN A 279 18.72 -12.16 12.63
C ASN A 279 19.37 -12.84 13.85
N GLN A 280 20.35 -12.17 14.46
CA GLN A 280 21.03 -12.60 15.68
C GLN A 280 20.30 -12.02 16.90
N ILE A 281 19.12 -12.60 17.17
CA ILE A 281 18.14 -11.99 18.09
C ILE A 281 18.63 -12.01 19.55
N ILE A 282 19.42 -13.00 19.95
CA ILE A 282 19.95 -13.08 21.31
C ILE A 282 21.04 -12.05 21.55
N GLU A 283 21.92 -11.83 20.57
CA GLU A 283 22.97 -10.83 20.61
C GLU A 283 22.36 -9.42 20.61
N LYS A 284 21.30 -9.19 19.79
CA LYS A 284 20.52 -7.96 19.83
C LYS A 284 19.96 -7.71 21.24
N LEU A 285 19.29 -8.69 21.81
CA LEU A 285 18.71 -8.60 23.16
C LEU A 285 19.80 -8.24 24.19
N THR A 286 20.93 -8.96 24.15
CA THR A 286 22.04 -8.74 25.10
C THR A 286 22.63 -7.34 24.99
N SER A 287 22.80 -6.82 23.78
CA SER A 287 23.33 -5.48 23.54
C SER A 287 22.38 -4.40 24.07
N LEU A 288 21.07 -4.53 23.82
CA LEU A 288 20.06 -3.62 24.33
C LEU A 288 19.96 -3.65 25.85
N GLU A 289 19.95 -4.83 26.48
CA GLU A 289 19.93 -4.98 27.94
C GLU A 289 21.20 -4.37 28.58
N LYS A 290 22.37 -4.55 27.95
CA LYS A 290 23.62 -3.95 28.41
C LYS A 290 23.56 -2.40 28.33
N LEU A 291 23.06 -1.85 27.24
CA LEU A 291 22.86 -0.40 27.09
C LEU A 291 21.97 0.13 28.22
N LEU A 292 20.78 -0.42 28.35
CA LEU A 292 19.76 0.03 29.31
C LEU A 292 20.24 -0.05 30.78
N LYS A 293 21.07 -1.05 31.08
CA LYS A 293 21.61 -1.25 32.42
C LYS A 293 22.81 -0.35 32.72
N SER A 294 23.74 -0.20 31.77
CA SER A 294 25.00 0.48 31.98
C SER A 294 24.92 1.98 31.74
N TYR A 295 23.98 2.42 30.88
CA TYR A 295 23.82 3.83 30.47
C TYR A 295 22.37 4.30 30.65
N PRO A 296 21.90 4.44 31.91
CA PRO A 296 20.52 4.79 32.21
C PRO A 296 20.13 6.20 31.73
N GLU A 297 21.13 7.10 31.54
CA GLU A 297 20.90 8.47 31.06
C GLU A 297 21.24 8.67 29.57
N SER A 298 21.44 7.56 28.83
CA SER A 298 21.72 7.58 27.40
C SER A 298 20.62 8.27 26.61
N ASN A 299 21.02 9.05 25.61
CA ASN A 299 20.11 9.64 24.64
C ASN A 299 19.41 8.58 23.77
N TYR A 300 19.97 7.37 23.67
CA TYR A 300 19.42 6.24 22.92
C TYR A 300 18.54 5.32 23.79
N ARG A 301 18.22 5.72 25.03
CA ARG A 301 17.54 4.84 25.97
C ARG A 301 16.11 4.52 25.54
N ASP A 302 15.34 5.48 25.04
CA ASP A 302 13.97 5.22 24.56
C ASP A 302 13.96 4.43 23.26
N ASP A 303 14.90 4.72 22.34
CA ASP A 303 15.16 3.88 21.16
C ASP A 303 15.45 2.44 21.55
N ALA A 304 16.37 2.24 22.49
CA ALA A 304 16.76 0.92 22.97
C ALA A 304 15.60 0.18 23.65
N LEU A 305 14.81 0.87 24.47
CA LEU A 305 13.60 0.32 25.06
C LEU A 305 12.61 -0.11 23.98
N PHE A 306 12.38 0.74 22.97
CA PHE A 306 11.46 0.39 21.89
C PHE A 306 11.95 -0.84 21.12
N GLN A 307 13.23 -0.88 20.74
CA GLN A 307 13.84 -2.02 20.06
C GLN A 307 13.81 -3.29 20.94
N LEU A 308 13.98 -3.15 22.27
CA LEU A 308 13.84 -4.27 23.21
C LEU A 308 12.41 -4.81 23.21
N GLY A 309 11.41 -3.92 23.25
CA GLY A 309 10.00 -4.30 23.15
C GLY A 309 9.70 -5.11 21.89
N GLU A 310 10.12 -4.60 20.72
CA GLU A 310 9.95 -5.28 19.42
C GLU A 310 10.67 -6.65 19.41
N THR A 311 11.89 -6.71 19.97
CA THR A 311 12.67 -7.96 20.07
C THR A 311 11.98 -9.00 20.96
N LEU A 312 11.40 -8.57 22.07
CA LEU A 312 10.63 -9.43 22.97
C LEU A 312 9.32 -9.95 22.33
N VAL A 313 8.66 -9.12 21.52
CA VAL A 313 7.50 -9.55 20.72
C VAL A 313 7.91 -10.64 19.73
N GLN A 314 9.02 -10.45 19.02
CA GLN A 314 9.56 -11.45 18.10
C GLN A 314 9.87 -12.78 18.80
N LEU A 315 10.38 -12.72 20.03
CA LEU A 315 10.62 -13.88 20.89
C LEU A 315 9.36 -14.45 21.56
N LYS A 316 8.17 -13.91 21.24
CA LYS A 316 6.88 -14.27 21.84
C LYS A 316 6.80 -14.04 23.36
N LYS A 317 7.65 -13.18 23.90
CA LYS A 317 7.67 -12.78 25.31
C LYS A 317 6.76 -11.55 25.54
N ASN A 318 5.50 -11.66 25.12
CA ASN A 318 4.56 -10.53 25.05
C ASN A 318 4.37 -9.80 26.38
N ASN A 319 4.34 -10.50 27.52
CA ASN A 319 4.19 -9.86 28.82
C ASN A 319 5.41 -8.99 29.18
N GLN A 320 6.62 -9.42 28.81
CA GLN A 320 7.83 -8.64 29.04
C GLN A 320 7.86 -7.44 28.09
N ALA A 321 7.49 -7.63 26.82
CA ALA A 321 7.36 -6.55 25.85
C ALA A 321 6.37 -5.48 26.33
N TYR A 322 5.21 -5.90 26.85
CA TYR A 322 4.21 -4.99 27.41
C TYR A 322 4.80 -4.11 28.51
N GLN A 323 5.59 -4.68 29.42
CA GLN A 323 6.24 -3.92 30.50
C GLN A 323 7.28 -2.94 29.97
N VAL A 324 8.04 -3.33 28.96
CA VAL A 324 9.03 -2.43 28.33
C VAL A 324 8.34 -1.25 27.65
N TYR A 325 7.26 -1.48 26.90
CA TYR A 325 6.48 -0.38 26.33
C TYR A 325 5.85 0.51 27.42
N ASN A 326 5.42 -0.11 28.53
CA ASN A 326 4.92 0.66 29.68
C ASN A 326 6.00 1.55 30.30
N THR A 327 7.27 1.10 30.32
CA THR A 327 8.40 1.91 30.76
C THR A 327 8.54 3.17 29.88
N ILE A 328 8.48 3.03 28.56
CA ILE A 328 8.53 4.18 27.64
C ILE A 328 7.40 5.17 27.95
N ILE A 329 6.19 4.66 28.12
CA ILE A 329 5.01 5.47 28.38
C ILE A 329 5.15 6.27 29.70
N ILE A 330 5.63 5.62 30.77
CA ILE A 330 5.72 6.21 32.08
C ILE A 330 6.92 7.16 32.20
N GLU A 331 8.11 6.74 31.75
CA GLU A 331 9.34 7.50 31.92
C GLU A 331 9.44 8.71 30.98
N TYR A 332 8.96 8.55 29.74
CA TYR A 332 9.13 9.57 28.71
C TYR A 332 7.84 10.34 28.40
N GLY A 333 6.68 9.68 28.42
CA GLY A 333 5.42 10.33 28.05
C GLY A 333 5.51 11.00 26.68
N ASP A 334 5.14 12.28 26.59
CA ASP A 334 5.13 12.99 25.30
C ASP A 334 6.54 13.42 24.80
N ARG A 335 7.60 13.09 25.53
CA ARG A 335 8.99 13.42 25.14
C ARG A 335 9.57 12.41 24.15
N SER A 336 9.14 11.16 24.17
CA SER A 336 9.58 10.14 23.22
C SER A 336 8.61 10.04 22.05
N GLU A 337 9.14 9.94 20.84
CA GLU A 337 8.37 9.67 19.64
C GLU A 337 7.76 8.25 19.62
N TYR A 338 8.31 7.33 20.42
CA TYR A 338 7.82 5.96 20.54
C TYR A 338 6.61 5.79 21.46
N THR A 339 6.25 6.81 22.22
CA THR A 339 5.11 6.71 23.17
C THR A 339 3.80 6.33 22.48
N PRO A 340 3.40 6.97 21.37
CA PRO A 340 2.17 6.58 20.67
C PRO A 340 2.23 5.14 20.17
N THR A 341 3.35 4.76 19.54
CA THR A 341 3.54 3.40 19.03
C THR A 341 3.58 2.37 20.16
N SER A 342 4.18 2.72 21.31
CA SER A 342 4.19 1.86 22.50
C SER A 342 2.78 1.56 23.01
N TYR A 343 1.90 2.54 23.06
CA TYR A 343 0.48 2.32 23.36
C TYR A 343 -0.18 1.39 22.33
N MET A 344 0.10 1.57 21.06
CA MET A 344 -0.47 0.71 20.01
C MET A 344 0.03 -0.73 20.08
N ARG A 345 1.32 -0.92 20.45
CA ARG A 345 1.89 -2.25 20.72
C ARG A 345 1.26 -2.91 21.94
N GLN A 346 1.04 -2.16 23.00
CA GLN A 346 0.29 -2.65 24.16
C GLN A 346 -1.15 -3.03 23.77
N GLY A 347 -1.80 -2.21 22.96
CA GLY A 347 -3.13 -2.49 22.41
C GLY A 347 -3.16 -3.81 21.64
N LEU A 348 -2.18 -4.03 20.75
CA LEU A 348 -2.07 -5.28 19.99
C LEU A 348 -1.80 -6.50 20.89
N ILE A 349 -0.95 -6.35 21.88
CA ILE A 349 -0.67 -7.42 22.85
C ILE A 349 -1.94 -7.77 23.63
N SER A 350 -2.65 -6.78 24.15
CA SER A 350 -3.90 -6.97 24.88
C SER A 350 -4.98 -7.62 24.02
N TYR A 351 -5.09 -7.16 22.77
CA TYR A 351 -6.02 -7.76 21.79
C TYR A 351 -5.74 -9.26 21.58
N ASN A 352 -4.48 -9.62 21.34
CA ASN A 352 -4.06 -11.01 21.14
C ASN A 352 -4.25 -11.87 22.41
N GLN A 353 -4.34 -11.26 23.57
CA GLN A 353 -4.66 -11.92 24.85
C GLN A 353 -6.17 -12.02 25.11
N GLY A 354 -6.99 -11.44 24.25
CA GLY A 354 -8.45 -11.40 24.38
C GLY A 354 -8.96 -10.32 25.34
N ASP A 355 -8.10 -9.44 25.84
CA ASP A 355 -8.50 -8.29 26.64
C ASP A 355 -8.84 -7.10 25.74
N LEU A 356 -10.07 -7.15 25.20
CA LEU A 356 -10.55 -6.17 24.22
C LEU A 356 -10.65 -4.75 24.82
N TYR A 357 -10.99 -4.62 26.09
CA TYR A 357 -11.14 -3.30 26.73
C TYR A 357 -9.77 -2.66 27.01
N ALA A 358 -8.78 -3.42 27.47
CA ALA A 358 -7.41 -2.94 27.61
C ALA A 358 -6.82 -2.58 26.26
N ALA A 359 -7.11 -3.36 25.20
CA ALA A 359 -6.70 -3.05 23.84
C ALA A 359 -7.29 -1.73 23.34
N LEU A 360 -8.61 -1.53 23.53
CA LEU A 360 -9.29 -0.28 23.17
C LEU A 360 -8.69 0.93 23.89
N ASP A 361 -8.44 0.82 25.19
CA ASP A 361 -7.87 1.91 25.97
C ASP A 361 -6.48 2.29 25.45
N ALA A 362 -5.61 1.31 25.26
CA ALA A 362 -4.29 1.52 24.74
C ALA A 362 -4.28 2.12 23.32
N TYR A 363 -5.08 1.58 22.40
CA TYR A 363 -5.19 2.14 21.06
C TYR A 363 -5.69 3.59 21.06
N LYS A 364 -6.68 3.92 21.90
CA LYS A 364 -7.21 5.29 22.03
C LYS A 364 -6.16 6.26 22.53
N GLN A 365 -5.35 5.87 23.51
CA GLN A 365 -4.21 6.67 23.99
C GLN A 365 -3.16 6.86 22.87
N GLY A 366 -2.87 5.81 22.11
CA GLY A 366 -1.98 5.90 20.96
C GLY A 366 -2.51 6.85 19.88
N ILE A 367 -3.80 6.78 19.56
CA ILE A 367 -4.45 7.65 18.58
C ILE A 367 -4.40 9.11 19.01
N GLU A 368 -4.65 9.40 20.29
CA GLU A 368 -4.61 10.76 20.84
C GLU A 368 -3.22 11.38 20.74
N LYS A 369 -2.18 10.60 20.99
CA LYS A 369 -0.78 11.07 21.07
C LYS A 369 -0.04 11.02 19.73
N SER A 370 -0.45 10.18 18.79
CA SER A 370 0.27 10.02 17.52
C SER A 370 0.10 11.22 16.59
N LYS A 371 1.23 11.70 16.08
CA LYS A 371 1.32 12.72 15.02
C LYS A 371 1.40 12.09 13.62
N ASP A 372 1.74 10.80 13.53
CA ASP A 372 1.78 10.07 12.26
C ASP A 372 0.37 9.69 11.83
N LYS A 373 -0.05 10.24 10.69
CA LYS A 373 -1.37 10.01 10.12
C LYS A 373 -1.62 8.53 9.76
N ASN A 374 -0.58 7.81 9.30
CA ASN A 374 -0.71 6.43 8.88
C ASN A 374 -0.82 5.50 10.10
N GLU A 375 -0.01 5.75 11.10
CA GLU A 375 -0.06 5.03 12.37
C GLU A 375 -1.41 5.24 13.06
N ARG A 376 -1.83 6.51 13.17
CA ARG A 376 -3.14 6.88 13.71
C ARG A 376 -4.29 6.19 12.98
N ARG A 377 -4.22 6.15 11.65
CA ARG A 377 -5.23 5.47 10.83
C ARG A 377 -5.28 3.97 11.12
N ARG A 378 -4.11 3.31 11.23
CA ARG A 378 -4.06 1.88 11.57
C ARG A 378 -4.66 1.58 12.94
N ALA A 379 -4.38 2.42 13.93
CA ALA A 379 -4.94 2.27 15.26
C ALA A 379 -6.46 2.54 15.29
N ILE A 380 -6.96 3.52 14.51
CA ILE A 380 -8.39 3.77 14.36
C ILE A 380 -9.08 2.54 13.75
N LEU A 381 -8.48 1.93 12.73
CA LEU A 381 -9.01 0.70 12.15
C LEU A 381 -9.03 -0.46 13.16
N ALA A 382 -8.00 -0.60 13.98
CA ALA A 382 -7.98 -1.62 15.04
C ALA A 382 -9.09 -1.37 16.10
N VAL A 383 -9.33 -0.11 16.48
CA VAL A 383 -10.45 0.25 17.36
C VAL A 383 -11.80 -0.02 16.70
N GLU A 384 -11.90 0.29 15.41
CA GLU A 384 -13.07 -0.02 14.59
C GLU A 384 -13.35 -1.52 14.59
N ASP A 385 -12.34 -2.34 14.26
CA ASP A 385 -12.46 -3.79 14.22
C ASP A 385 -12.94 -4.37 15.55
N ILE A 386 -12.35 -3.92 16.67
CA ILE A 386 -12.75 -4.37 18.00
C ILE A 386 -14.21 -4.01 18.29
N TYR A 387 -14.62 -2.77 18.00
CA TYR A 387 -16.00 -2.38 18.27
C TYR A 387 -17.00 -3.10 17.38
N LEU A 388 -16.68 -3.22 16.09
CA LEU A 388 -17.65 -3.68 15.10
C LEU A 388 -17.73 -5.21 15.05
N TYR A 389 -16.57 -5.90 15.10
CA TYR A 389 -16.52 -7.35 14.87
C TYR A 389 -16.41 -8.17 16.15
N ASP A 390 -15.67 -7.67 17.15
CA ASP A 390 -15.51 -8.41 18.40
C ASP A 390 -16.62 -8.09 19.41
N LEU A 391 -16.91 -6.80 19.60
CA LEU A 391 -17.92 -6.33 20.54
C LEU A 391 -19.31 -6.20 19.93
N ASN A 392 -19.42 -6.14 18.60
CA ASN A 392 -20.68 -5.90 17.88
C ASN A 392 -21.39 -4.60 18.32
N ASP A 393 -20.62 -3.55 18.61
CA ASP A 393 -21.13 -2.26 19.10
C ASP A 393 -20.73 -1.11 18.17
N PRO A 394 -21.35 -0.99 16.97
CA PRO A 394 -21.09 0.10 16.04
C PRO A 394 -21.45 1.48 16.62
N ASP A 395 -22.43 1.55 17.52
CA ASP A 395 -22.85 2.82 18.12
C ASP A 395 -21.73 3.38 19.02
N ALA A 396 -21.06 2.52 19.79
CA ALA A 396 -19.91 2.92 20.59
C ALA A 396 -18.73 3.37 19.70
N TYR A 397 -18.52 2.72 18.56
CA TYR A 397 -17.51 3.15 17.59
C TYR A 397 -17.82 4.54 17.04
N PHE A 398 -19.04 4.78 16.57
CA PHE A 398 -19.41 6.08 16.02
C PHE A 398 -19.32 7.20 17.07
N LYS A 399 -19.78 6.93 18.30
CA LYS A 399 -19.62 7.87 19.40
C LYS A 399 -18.16 8.19 19.69
N TYR A 400 -17.27 7.18 19.62
CA TYR A 400 -15.84 7.40 19.78
C TYR A 400 -15.27 8.20 18.60
N SER A 401 -15.62 7.86 17.38
CA SER A 401 -15.13 8.54 16.18
C SER A 401 -15.47 10.04 16.15
N GLU A 402 -16.63 10.43 16.73
CA GLU A 402 -17.03 11.83 16.86
C GLU A 402 -16.12 12.63 17.82
N THR A 403 -15.39 11.96 18.70
CA THR A 403 -14.40 12.60 19.58
C THR A 403 -13.06 12.87 18.89
N LEU A 404 -12.83 12.27 17.71
CA LEU A 404 -11.56 12.33 17.01
C LEU A 404 -11.48 13.58 16.12
N THR A 405 -10.55 14.47 16.41
CA THR A 405 -10.29 15.64 15.56
C THR A 405 -9.77 15.20 14.19
N GLY A 406 -10.39 15.69 13.13
CA GLY A 406 -10.00 15.43 11.74
C GLY A 406 -10.42 14.06 11.19
N VAL A 407 -11.28 13.34 11.89
CA VAL A 407 -11.95 12.14 11.40
C VAL A 407 -13.43 12.48 11.25
N GLU A 408 -13.79 12.90 10.05
CA GLU A 408 -15.19 13.00 9.67
C GLU A 408 -15.58 11.70 8.97
N ILE A 409 -16.35 10.86 9.65
CA ILE A 409 -16.97 9.69 9.04
C ILE A 409 -18.24 10.19 8.36
N SER A 410 -18.20 10.30 7.05
CA SER A 410 -19.38 10.65 6.27
C SER A 410 -20.48 9.60 6.46
N ASP A 411 -21.73 9.98 6.20
CA ASP A 411 -22.85 9.01 6.28
C ASP A 411 -22.61 7.81 5.34
N ILE A 412 -21.97 8.03 4.19
CA ILE A 412 -21.59 6.95 3.26
C ILE A 412 -20.55 6.03 3.89
N SER A 413 -19.57 6.58 4.60
CA SER A 413 -18.55 5.77 5.28
C SER A 413 -19.16 4.97 6.44
N ARG A 414 -20.05 5.58 7.23
CA ARG A 414 -20.81 4.88 8.29
C ARG A 414 -21.63 3.74 7.70
N ASP A 415 -22.24 3.99 6.56
CA ASP A 415 -23.03 3.02 5.82
C ASP A 415 -22.16 1.83 5.37
N SER A 416 -21.00 2.15 4.77
CA SER A 416 -20.01 1.15 4.32
C SER A 416 -19.48 0.29 5.48
N ILE A 417 -19.18 0.91 6.62
CA ILE A 417 -18.67 0.21 7.80
C ILE A 417 -19.70 -0.80 8.32
N VAL A 418 -20.93 -0.38 8.55
CA VAL A 418 -21.96 -1.27 9.12
C VAL A 418 -22.30 -2.39 8.15
N PHE A 419 -22.38 -2.09 6.84
CA PHE A 419 -22.60 -3.10 5.83
C PHE A 419 -21.40 -4.07 5.74
N GLY A 420 -20.16 -3.55 5.76
CA GLY A 420 -18.93 -4.34 5.71
C GLY A 420 -18.88 -5.43 6.77
N VAL A 421 -19.25 -5.10 8.02
CA VAL A 421 -19.33 -6.08 9.12
C VAL A 421 -20.27 -7.24 8.76
N ALA A 422 -21.48 -6.91 8.32
CA ALA A 422 -22.47 -7.93 7.99
C ALA A 422 -21.99 -8.81 6.83
N LEU A 423 -21.32 -8.21 5.84
CA LEU A 423 -20.77 -8.91 4.68
C LEU A 423 -19.62 -9.86 5.08
N ASP A 424 -18.74 -9.46 5.99
CA ASP A 424 -17.63 -10.31 6.43
C ASP A 424 -18.14 -11.49 7.27
N ILE A 425 -19.15 -11.27 8.11
CA ILE A 425 -19.85 -12.35 8.83
C ILE A 425 -20.47 -13.34 7.84
N TYR A 426 -21.05 -12.84 6.73
CA TYR A 426 -21.57 -13.70 5.65
C TYR A 426 -20.46 -14.52 4.99
N LYS A 427 -19.33 -13.88 4.63
CA LYS A 427 -18.16 -14.55 4.02
C LYS A 427 -17.55 -15.62 4.92
N ASP A 428 -17.59 -15.41 6.23
CA ASP A 428 -17.17 -16.39 7.24
C ASP A 428 -18.13 -17.59 7.34
N GLY A 429 -19.25 -17.59 6.62
CA GLY A 429 -20.24 -18.65 6.65
C GLY A 429 -21.15 -18.66 7.88
N LYS A 430 -21.15 -17.57 8.68
CA LYS A 430 -21.99 -17.43 9.89
C LYS A 430 -23.34 -16.84 9.53
N TYR A 431 -24.15 -17.56 8.73
CA TYR A 431 -25.32 -17.04 8.05
C TYR A 431 -26.41 -16.53 9.00
N GLU A 432 -26.63 -17.16 10.16
CA GLU A 432 -27.62 -16.70 11.15
C GLU A 432 -27.26 -15.33 11.72
N LYS A 433 -25.96 -15.12 12.03
CA LYS A 433 -25.46 -13.81 12.49
C LYS A 433 -25.48 -12.77 11.37
N ALA A 434 -25.13 -13.18 10.15
CA ALA A 434 -25.21 -12.31 8.97
C ALA A 434 -26.64 -11.80 8.76
N ILE A 435 -27.64 -12.65 8.88
CA ILE A 435 -29.05 -12.29 8.81
C ILE A 435 -29.42 -11.25 9.87
N GLU A 436 -28.95 -11.44 11.11
CA GLU A 436 -29.20 -10.48 12.19
C GLU A 436 -28.62 -9.10 11.87
N GLN A 437 -27.34 -9.05 11.44
CA GLN A 437 -26.67 -7.78 11.16
C GLN A 437 -27.20 -7.10 9.89
N LEU A 438 -27.51 -7.88 8.84
CA LEU A 438 -28.09 -7.34 7.61
C LEU A 438 -29.49 -6.77 7.84
N ASN A 439 -30.33 -7.45 8.63
CA ASN A 439 -31.64 -6.89 9.01
C ASN A 439 -31.49 -5.60 9.85
N LYS A 440 -30.58 -5.62 10.83
CA LYS A 440 -30.28 -4.40 11.63
C LYS A 440 -29.83 -3.26 10.73
N TYR A 441 -28.97 -3.54 9.74
CA TYR A 441 -28.55 -2.55 8.76
C TYR A 441 -29.75 -1.97 7.98
N LEU A 442 -30.60 -2.83 7.43
CA LEU A 442 -31.77 -2.41 6.63
C LEU A 442 -32.78 -1.61 7.45
N ASP A 443 -32.98 -1.98 8.73
CA ASP A 443 -33.88 -1.28 9.64
C ASP A 443 -33.36 0.13 9.99
N GLN A 444 -32.05 0.25 10.25
CA GLN A 444 -31.44 1.52 10.61
C GLN A 444 -31.20 2.44 9.42
N ARG A 445 -31.04 1.85 8.20
CA ARG A 445 -30.66 2.57 6.98
C ARG A 445 -31.51 2.17 5.77
N PRO A 446 -32.82 2.43 5.82
CA PRO A 446 -33.75 2.02 4.75
C PRO A 446 -33.46 2.65 3.38
N ILE A 447 -32.64 3.72 3.37
CA ILE A 447 -32.13 4.40 2.16
C ILE A 447 -30.60 4.38 2.09
N GLY A 448 -29.96 3.41 2.77
CA GLY A 448 -28.50 3.26 2.79
C GLY A 448 -27.94 2.93 1.40
N PHE A 449 -26.68 3.32 1.18
CA PHE A 449 -26.00 3.10 -0.10
C PHE A 449 -25.92 1.61 -0.46
N TYR A 450 -25.72 0.75 0.55
CA TYR A 450 -25.60 -0.70 0.41
C TYR A 450 -26.91 -1.45 0.67
N LYS A 451 -28.06 -0.78 0.63
CA LYS A 451 -29.36 -1.42 0.87
C LYS A 451 -29.54 -2.65 0.00
N GLN A 452 -29.27 -2.52 -1.28
CA GLN A 452 -29.48 -3.59 -2.26
C GLN A 452 -28.50 -4.74 -2.11
N ASP A 453 -27.23 -4.41 -1.81
CA ASP A 453 -26.22 -5.39 -1.44
C ASP A 453 -26.67 -6.17 -0.20
N ALA A 454 -27.16 -5.47 0.81
CA ALA A 454 -27.66 -6.07 2.05
C ALA A 454 -28.86 -7.01 1.78
N GLU A 455 -29.82 -6.58 0.98
CA GLU A 455 -30.97 -7.42 0.54
C GLU A 455 -30.48 -8.65 -0.23
N TYR A 456 -29.49 -8.50 -1.10
CA TYR A 456 -28.92 -9.62 -1.84
C TYR A 456 -28.23 -10.63 -0.92
N TYR A 457 -27.31 -10.20 -0.04
CA TYR A 457 -26.62 -11.11 0.87
C TYR A 457 -27.53 -11.67 1.97
N LEU A 458 -28.58 -10.95 2.31
CA LEU A 458 -29.64 -11.45 3.17
C LEU A 458 -30.42 -12.59 2.48
N ALA A 459 -30.74 -12.43 1.19
CA ALA A 459 -31.36 -13.47 0.38
C ALA A 459 -30.45 -14.70 0.27
N GLU A 460 -29.16 -14.50 0.00
CA GLU A 460 -28.16 -15.56 -0.05
C GLU A 460 -28.07 -16.34 1.27
N SER A 461 -28.05 -15.61 2.40
CA SER A 461 -28.01 -16.21 3.73
C SER A 461 -29.23 -17.08 3.99
N TYR A 462 -30.42 -16.59 3.68
CA TYR A 462 -31.65 -17.37 3.77
C TYR A 462 -31.68 -18.57 2.83
N LEU A 463 -31.14 -18.42 1.61
CA LEU A 463 -31.03 -19.51 0.64
C LEU A 463 -30.19 -20.67 1.17
N VAL A 464 -29.00 -20.34 1.76
CA VAL A 464 -28.12 -21.36 2.36
C VAL A 464 -28.83 -22.08 3.51
N LEU A 465 -29.57 -21.35 4.34
CA LEU A 465 -30.36 -21.90 5.45
C LEU A 465 -31.65 -22.56 4.98
N LYS A 466 -31.94 -22.58 3.66
CA LYS A 466 -33.14 -23.15 3.03
C LYS A 466 -34.46 -22.49 3.46
N ASP A 467 -34.42 -21.28 3.94
CA ASP A 467 -35.63 -20.44 4.14
C ASP A 467 -35.98 -19.77 2.81
N TYR A 468 -36.59 -20.58 1.93
CA TYR A 468 -36.89 -20.18 0.55
C TYR A 468 -37.90 -19.02 0.45
N ASP A 469 -38.78 -18.86 1.47
CA ASP A 469 -39.75 -17.77 1.48
C ASP A 469 -39.06 -16.42 1.66
N LYS A 470 -38.19 -16.34 2.65
CA LYS A 470 -37.45 -15.09 2.92
C LYS A 470 -36.38 -14.84 1.87
N ALA A 471 -35.71 -15.90 1.37
CA ALA A 471 -34.75 -15.76 0.28
C ALA A 471 -35.41 -15.14 -0.95
N LEU A 472 -36.57 -15.69 -1.34
CA LEU A 472 -37.33 -15.21 -2.51
C LEU A 472 -37.79 -13.75 -2.32
N ALA A 473 -38.31 -13.39 -1.14
CA ALA A 473 -38.76 -12.03 -0.85
C ALA A 473 -37.62 -11.01 -1.01
N ASN A 474 -36.45 -11.33 -0.47
CA ASN A 474 -35.29 -10.43 -0.58
C ASN A 474 -34.71 -10.37 -2.01
N TYR A 475 -34.68 -11.48 -2.75
CA TYR A 475 -34.30 -11.42 -4.18
C TYR A 475 -35.26 -10.55 -4.98
N LEU A 476 -36.56 -10.60 -4.70
CA LEU A 476 -37.54 -9.76 -5.38
C LEU A 476 -37.31 -8.29 -5.11
N ASN A 477 -36.96 -7.92 -3.86
CA ASN A 477 -36.56 -6.54 -3.53
C ASN A 477 -35.33 -6.09 -4.36
N VAL A 478 -34.33 -6.97 -4.50
CA VAL A 478 -33.14 -6.68 -5.34
C VAL A 478 -33.54 -6.48 -6.80
N ILE A 479 -34.45 -7.31 -7.32
CA ILE A 479 -34.93 -7.26 -8.72
C ILE A 479 -35.69 -5.96 -8.99
N GLU A 480 -36.47 -5.48 -8.04
CA GLU A 480 -37.24 -4.21 -8.14
C GLU A 480 -36.33 -2.96 -8.06
N SER A 481 -35.09 -3.12 -7.66
CA SER A 481 -34.15 -2.04 -7.52
C SER A 481 -33.55 -1.59 -8.85
N ASP A 482 -33.05 -0.33 -8.90
CA ASP A 482 -32.41 0.22 -10.11
C ASP A 482 -30.91 -0.18 -10.26
N ASN A 483 -30.35 -0.95 -9.33
CA ASN A 483 -28.92 -1.32 -9.37
C ASN A 483 -28.71 -2.59 -10.22
N PRO A 484 -28.02 -2.53 -11.35
CA PRO A 484 -27.83 -3.66 -12.25
C PRO A 484 -26.88 -4.75 -11.69
N GLN A 485 -26.14 -4.49 -10.63
CA GLN A 485 -25.06 -5.36 -10.17
C GLN A 485 -25.52 -6.78 -9.81
N PHE A 486 -26.59 -6.92 -9.04
CA PHE A 486 -27.07 -8.22 -8.56
C PHE A 486 -28.37 -8.68 -9.23
N VAL A 487 -29.00 -7.82 -10.03
CA VAL A 487 -30.33 -8.11 -10.60
C VAL A 487 -30.34 -9.39 -11.45
N SER A 488 -29.32 -9.61 -12.25
CA SER A 488 -29.24 -10.80 -13.09
C SER A 488 -29.14 -12.09 -12.28
N GLU A 489 -28.31 -12.08 -11.24
CA GLU A 489 -28.12 -13.24 -10.35
C GLU A 489 -29.34 -13.48 -9.46
N ALA A 490 -29.91 -12.40 -8.92
CA ALA A 490 -31.14 -12.46 -8.14
C ALA A 490 -32.30 -13.00 -8.94
N LEU A 491 -32.46 -12.60 -10.22
CA LEU A 491 -33.46 -13.14 -11.14
C LEU A 491 -33.30 -14.64 -11.33
N GLU A 492 -32.08 -15.12 -11.59
CA GLU A 492 -31.81 -16.54 -11.77
C GLU A 492 -32.17 -17.36 -10.53
N LYS A 493 -31.71 -16.89 -9.34
CA LYS A 493 -31.99 -17.59 -8.07
C LYS A 493 -33.45 -17.54 -7.67
N ALA A 494 -34.09 -16.38 -7.84
CA ALA A 494 -35.52 -16.23 -7.60
C ALA A 494 -36.35 -17.15 -8.51
N ALA A 495 -35.99 -17.23 -9.80
CA ALA A 495 -36.67 -18.11 -10.76
C ALA A 495 -36.53 -19.58 -10.37
N VAL A 496 -35.32 -19.99 -9.95
CA VAL A 496 -35.06 -21.36 -9.46
C VAL A 496 -35.90 -21.66 -8.19
N ILE A 497 -35.95 -20.72 -7.25
CA ILE A 497 -36.77 -20.90 -6.04
C ILE A 497 -38.24 -21.00 -6.39
N ALA A 498 -38.76 -20.06 -7.18
CA ALA A 498 -40.16 -20.04 -7.59
C ALA A 498 -40.56 -21.33 -8.31
N HIS A 499 -39.71 -21.83 -9.22
CA HIS A 499 -39.97 -23.03 -10.00
C HIS A 499 -39.85 -24.32 -9.19
N ASN A 500 -38.68 -24.54 -8.54
CA ASN A 500 -38.31 -25.83 -7.97
C ASN A 500 -38.89 -26.05 -6.57
N TYR A 501 -38.91 -25.01 -5.74
CA TYR A 501 -39.24 -25.12 -4.31
C TYR A 501 -40.65 -24.63 -3.98
N LYS A 502 -41.06 -23.50 -4.59
CA LYS A 502 -42.40 -22.94 -4.32
C LYS A 502 -43.47 -23.50 -5.25
N LYS A 503 -43.11 -24.03 -6.39
CA LYS A 503 -44.03 -24.49 -7.43
C LYS A 503 -44.98 -23.37 -7.90
N ASP A 504 -44.54 -22.11 -7.79
CA ASP A 504 -45.31 -20.95 -8.23
C ASP A 504 -45.02 -20.66 -9.69
N CYS A 505 -45.85 -21.27 -10.57
CA CYS A 505 -45.65 -21.10 -11.99
C CYS A 505 -45.94 -19.69 -12.50
N LEU A 506 -46.78 -18.90 -11.84
CA LEU A 506 -47.05 -17.53 -12.26
C LEU A 506 -45.80 -16.65 -12.07
N LEU A 507 -45.21 -16.68 -10.87
CA LEU A 507 -44.00 -15.97 -10.56
C LEU A 507 -42.80 -16.51 -11.36
N SER A 508 -42.68 -17.85 -11.45
CA SER A 508 -41.61 -18.50 -12.22
C SER A 508 -41.60 -18.05 -13.68
N LEU A 509 -42.75 -18.06 -14.33
CA LEU A 509 -42.89 -17.63 -15.74
C LEU A 509 -42.48 -16.17 -15.91
N SER A 510 -42.96 -15.26 -15.04
CA SER A 510 -42.62 -13.84 -15.05
C SER A 510 -41.12 -13.60 -14.90
N LEU A 511 -40.47 -14.33 -13.97
CA LEU A 511 -39.03 -14.20 -13.74
C LEU A 511 -38.19 -14.71 -14.93
N HIS A 512 -38.60 -15.90 -15.51
CA HIS A 512 -37.93 -16.40 -16.70
C HIS A 512 -38.13 -15.48 -17.92
N GLU A 513 -39.30 -14.86 -18.06
CA GLU A 513 -39.54 -13.83 -19.09
C GLU A 513 -38.62 -12.65 -18.94
N SER A 514 -38.43 -12.19 -17.70
CA SER A 514 -37.51 -11.08 -17.38
C SER A 514 -36.06 -11.44 -17.70
N ILE A 515 -35.62 -12.66 -17.39
CA ILE A 515 -34.27 -13.15 -17.75
C ILE A 515 -34.12 -13.19 -19.28
N ILE A 516 -35.04 -13.82 -19.97
CA ILE A 516 -34.99 -14.02 -21.43
C ILE A 516 -35.01 -12.68 -22.17
N SER A 517 -35.78 -11.70 -21.70
CA SER A 517 -35.90 -10.39 -22.33
C SER A 517 -34.61 -9.54 -22.23
N ARG A 518 -33.74 -9.84 -21.26
CA ARG A 518 -32.44 -9.15 -21.03
C ARG A 518 -31.29 -9.79 -21.80
N MET A 519 -31.52 -10.97 -22.43
CA MET A 519 -30.48 -11.66 -23.18
C MET A 519 -30.33 -11.08 -24.59
N GLU A 520 -29.14 -10.66 -24.96
CA GLU A 520 -28.78 -10.19 -26.31
C GLU A 520 -28.64 -11.38 -27.29
N GLN A 521 -28.34 -12.54 -26.77
CA GLN A 521 -28.16 -13.78 -27.54
C GLN A 521 -29.37 -14.70 -27.40
N ARG A 522 -29.36 -15.79 -28.18
CA ARG A 522 -30.42 -16.78 -28.09
C ARG A 522 -30.51 -17.35 -26.67
N PRO A 523 -31.70 -17.36 -26.05
CA PRO A 523 -31.88 -17.82 -24.68
C PRO A 523 -31.44 -19.27 -24.48
N GLU A 524 -30.80 -19.57 -23.37
CA GLU A 524 -30.38 -20.92 -23.00
C GLU A 524 -31.59 -21.80 -22.59
N LEU A 525 -31.47 -23.11 -22.83
CA LEU A 525 -32.51 -24.07 -22.49
C LEU A 525 -32.88 -24.05 -21.00
N LYS A 526 -31.92 -23.80 -20.10
CA LYS A 526 -32.18 -23.74 -18.65
C LYS A 526 -33.23 -22.71 -18.24
N TYR A 527 -33.46 -21.69 -19.08
CA TYR A 527 -34.51 -20.68 -18.87
C TYR A 527 -35.77 -20.94 -19.67
N LEU A 528 -35.63 -21.54 -20.89
CA LEU A 528 -36.74 -21.80 -21.77
C LEU A 528 -37.59 -22.97 -21.30
N GLU A 529 -36.99 -24.03 -20.76
CA GLU A 529 -37.68 -25.25 -20.34
C GLU A 529 -38.62 -24.99 -19.15
N PRO A 530 -38.19 -24.33 -18.03
CA PRO A 530 -39.09 -23.95 -16.95
C PRO A 530 -40.19 -22.99 -17.41
N ALA A 531 -39.86 -22.05 -18.31
CA ALA A 531 -40.87 -21.12 -18.86
C ALA A 531 -41.94 -21.83 -19.65
N LEU A 532 -41.58 -22.77 -20.50
CA LEU A 532 -42.55 -23.60 -21.24
C LEU A 532 -43.38 -24.47 -20.30
N TYR A 533 -42.72 -25.08 -19.29
CA TYR A 533 -43.44 -25.91 -18.30
C TYR A 533 -44.48 -25.05 -17.56
N CYS A 534 -44.10 -23.88 -17.06
CA CYS A 534 -45.03 -23.01 -16.35
C CYS A 534 -46.11 -22.41 -17.27
N ALA A 535 -45.77 -22.07 -18.52
CA ALA A 535 -46.76 -21.64 -19.51
C ALA A 535 -47.81 -22.71 -19.74
N LYS A 536 -47.41 -23.98 -19.78
CA LYS A 536 -48.32 -25.15 -19.92
C LYS A 536 -49.21 -25.32 -18.67
N GLU A 537 -48.63 -25.24 -17.46
CA GLU A 537 -49.40 -25.37 -16.22
C GLU A 537 -50.44 -24.23 -16.05
N LEU A 538 -50.08 -23.02 -16.50
CA LEU A 538 -50.98 -21.85 -16.49
C LEU A 538 -51.93 -21.78 -17.70
N GLU A 539 -51.84 -22.71 -18.62
CA GLU A 539 -52.63 -22.75 -19.86
C GLU A 539 -52.52 -21.44 -20.68
N THR A 540 -51.36 -20.76 -20.64
CA THR A 540 -51.12 -19.51 -21.39
C THR A 540 -50.70 -19.82 -22.83
N ASP A 541 -51.64 -19.94 -23.75
CA ASP A 541 -51.40 -20.35 -25.15
C ASP A 541 -50.34 -19.49 -25.85
N SER A 542 -50.32 -18.17 -25.64
CA SER A 542 -49.32 -17.27 -26.25
C SER A 542 -47.90 -17.58 -25.79
N SER A 543 -47.68 -17.85 -24.50
CA SER A 543 -46.39 -18.20 -23.93
C SER A 543 -45.95 -19.61 -24.34
N ILE A 544 -46.89 -20.57 -24.42
CA ILE A 544 -46.61 -21.91 -24.92
C ILE A 544 -46.09 -21.85 -26.35
N LEU A 545 -46.74 -21.10 -27.22
CA LEU A 545 -46.31 -20.96 -28.62
C LEU A 545 -44.91 -20.27 -28.69
N LYS A 546 -44.70 -19.19 -27.95
CA LYS A 546 -43.44 -18.47 -27.92
C LYS A 546 -42.25 -19.34 -27.45
N TYR A 547 -42.39 -20.00 -26.31
CA TYR A 547 -41.28 -20.79 -25.74
C TYR A 547 -41.14 -22.13 -26.45
N GLY A 548 -42.25 -22.73 -26.94
CA GLY A 548 -42.21 -23.92 -27.75
C GLY A 548 -41.44 -23.72 -29.05
N GLU A 549 -41.63 -22.60 -29.75
CA GLU A 549 -40.88 -22.26 -30.98
C GLU A 549 -39.37 -22.05 -30.69
N LEU A 550 -39.05 -21.36 -29.60
CA LEU A 550 -37.65 -21.15 -29.20
C LEU A 550 -36.94 -22.47 -28.87
N ILE A 551 -37.63 -23.38 -28.17
CA ILE A 551 -37.05 -24.69 -27.82
C ILE A 551 -36.96 -25.61 -29.05
N SER A 552 -38.02 -25.70 -29.86
CA SER A 552 -38.05 -26.59 -31.03
C SER A 552 -36.96 -26.24 -32.05
N SER A 553 -36.62 -24.96 -32.16
CA SER A 553 -35.53 -24.46 -33.02
C SER A 553 -34.18 -24.42 -32.37
N HIS A 554 -34.05 -24.79 -31.08
CA HIS A 554 -32.77 -24.72 -30.35
C HIS A 554 -31.83 -25.88 -30.68
N ILE A 555 -30.58 -25.57 -31.09
CA ILE A 555 -29.61 -26.59 -31.53
C ILE A 555 -29.25 -27.59 -30.41
N GLY A 556 -29.20 -27.13 -29.17
CA GLY A 556 -28.86 -27.97 -28.01
C GLY A 556 -30.05 -28.71 -27.39
N ALA A 557 -31.28 -28.54 -27.90
CA ALA A 557 -32.44 -29.24 -27.35
C ALA A 557 -32.46 -30.70 -27.83
N SER A 558 -32.72 -31.63 -26.91
CA SER A 558 -32.89 -33.03 -27.22
C SER A 558 -34.18 -33.25 -28.04
N ASP A 559 -34.24 -34.39 -28.77
CA ASP A 559 -35.43 -34.74 -29.55
C ASP A 559 -36.66 -34.89 -28.65
N GLU A 560 -36.53 -35.39 -27.43
CA GLU A 560 -37.60 -35.47 -26.44
C GLU A 560 -38.11 -34.10 -26.02
N LEU A 561 -37.19 -33.13 -25.78
CA LEU A 561 -37.58 -31.78 -25.40
C LEU A 561 -38.24 -31.03 -26.56
N LYS A 562 -37.74 -31.18 -27.79
CA LYS A 562 -38.37 -30.65 -29.01
C LYS A 562 -39.75 -31.25 -29.23
N ALA A 563 -39.88 -32.55 -29.03
CA ALA A 563 -41.17 -33.25 -29.13
C ALA A 563 -42.18 -32.69 -28.12
N SER A 564 -41.76 -32.53 -26.86
CA SER A 564 -42.60 -31.92 -25.82
C SER A 564 -43.04 -30.51 -26.17
N ALA A 565 -42.11 -29.69 -26.72
CA ALA A 565 -42.40 -28.33 -27.16
C ALA A 565 -43.44 -28.32 -28.29
N HIS A 566 -43.25 -29.13 -29.32
CA HIS A 566 -44.21 -29.30 -30.41
C HIS A 566 -45.57 -29.84 -29.91
N PHE A 567 -45.56 -30.75 -28.95
CA PHE A 567 -46.77 -31.31 -28.37
C PHE A 567 -47.61 -30.24 -27.65
N TYR A 568 -46.98 -29.41 -26.82
CA TYR A 568 -47.70 -28.35 -26.13
C TYR A 568 -48.15 -27.24 -27.09
N MET A 569 -47.35 -26.89 -28.09
CA MET A 569 -47.76 -25.97 -29.15
C MET A 569 -48.98 -26.52 -29.93
N ALA A 570 -48.96 -27.80 -30.30
CA ALA A 570 -50.07 -28.45 -31.01
C ALA A 570 -51.39 -28.41 -30.22
N ASN A 571 -51.29 -28.71 -28.90
CA ASN A 571 -52.44 -28.63 -28.01
C ASN A 571 -53.03 -27.22 -27.93
N SER A 572 -52.16 -26.18 -27.79
CA SER A 572 -52.57 -24.78 -27.77
C SER A 572 -53.16 -24.34 -29.12
N LEU A 573 -52.56 -24.70 -30.24
CA LEU A 573 -53.04 -24.36 -31.56
C LEU A 573 -54.42 -25.03 -31.83
N TYR A 574 -54.61 -26.27 -31.37
CA TYR A 574 -55.91 -26.95 -31.47
C TYR A 574 -56.98 -26.24 -30.64
N LYS A 575 -56.65 -25.79 -29.38
CA LYS A 575 -57.54 -24.97 -28.54
C LYS A 575 -57.91 -23.66 -29.22
N LEU A 576 -56.95 -23.04 -29.90
CA LEU A 576 -57.13 -21.79 -30.63
C LEU A 576 -57.84 -21.94 -31.97
N ASN A 577 -58.41 -23.12 -32.25
CA ASN A 577 -59.13 -23.45 -33.48
C ASN A 577 -58.27 -23.33 -34.77
N LYS A 578 -56.98 -23.74 -34.65
CA LYS A 578 -56.01 -23.80 -35.74
C LYS A 578 -55.60 -25.26 -36.04
N PRO A 579 -56.50 -26.11 -36.50
CA PRO A 579 -56.25 -27.55 -36.58
C PRO A 579 -55.14 -27.94 -37.57
N ASP A 580 -54.96 -27.17 -38.66
CA ASP A 580 -53.87 -27.46 -39.61
C ASP A 580 -52.47 -27.22 -39.01
N GLU A 581 -52.25 -26.07 -38.30
CA GLU A 581 -51.03 -25.79 -37.61
C GLU A 581 -50.79 -26.79 -36.47
N ALA A 582 -51.85 -27.20 -35.77
CA ALA A 582 -51.78 -28.23 -34.74
C ALA A 582 -51.34 -29.59 -35.31
N THR A 583 -51.90 -29.98 -36.45
CA THR A 583 -51.57 -31.24 -37.13
C THR A 583 -50.08 -31.26 -37.55
N MET A 584 -49.55 -30.15 -38.05
CA MET A 584 -48.12 -30.04 -38.38
C MET A 584 -47.25 -30.31 -37.18
N ASN A 585 -47.56 -29.67 -36.05
CA ASN A 585 -46.78 -29.85 -34.81
C ASN A 585 -46.91 -31.25 -34.23
N TYR A 586 -48.14 -31.87 -34.24
CA TYR A 586 -48.34 -33.27 -33.83
C TYR A 586 -47.51 -34.24 -34.68
N LYS A 587 -47.41 -34.03 -36.01
CA LYS A 587 -46.54 -34.82 -36.87
C LYS A 587 -45.10 -34.80 -36.45
N LEU A 588 -44.55 -33.60 -36.15
CA LEU A 588 -43.18 -33.44 -35.66
C LEU A 588 -42.95 -34.22 -34.36
N VAL A 589 -43.93 -34.24 -33.44
CA VAL A 589 -43.85 -35.09 -32.25
C VAL A 589 -43.60 -36.53 -32.58
N THR A 590 -44.42 -37.07 -33.57
CA THR A 590 -44.34 -38.48 -33.95
C THR A 590 -43.11 -38.86 -34.76
N GLU A 591 -42.38 -37.87 -35.29
CA GLU A 591 -41.12 -38.06 -35.96
C GLU A 591 -39.89 -38.03 -34.97
N LEU A 592 -40.05 -37.29 -33.90
CA LEU A 592 -38.97 -37.08 -32.91
C LEU A 592 -38.95 -38.12 -31.79
N THR A 593 -40.11 -38.74 -31.48
CA THR A 593 -40.21 -39.66 -30.33
C THR A 593 -41.29 -40.73 -30.55
N ASP A 594 -41.20 -41.80 -29.75
CA ASP A 594 -42.20 -42.89 -29.67
C ASP A 594 -42.87 -43.00 -28.27
N ASN A 595 -42.82 -41.94 -27.50
CA ASN A 595 -43.35 -41.86 -26.13
C ASN A 595 -44.91 -41.66 -26.11
N SER A 596 -45.45 -41.45 -24.90
CA SER A 596 -46.89 -41.21 -24.71
C SER A 596 -47.40 -39.97 -25.49
N GLN A 597 -46.61 -38.93 -25.63
CA GLN A 597 -46.99 -37.74 -26.41
C GLN A 597 -47.08 -38.05 -27.90
N ALA A 598 -46.21 -38.91 -28.41
CA ALA A 598 -46.32 -39.39 -29.81
C ALA A 598 -47.59 -40.22 -30.05
N ALA A 599 -47.94 -41.11 -29.10
CA ALA A 599 -49.19 -41.88 -29.16
C ALA A 599 -50.38 -40.93 -29.12
N GLU A 600 -50.43 -39.95 -28.21
CA GLU A 600 -51.48 -38.95 -28.18
C GLU A 600 -51.51 -38.11 -29.46
N SER A 601 -50.38 -37.70 -29.98
CA SER A 601 -50.30 -36.92 -31.21
C SER A 601 -50.88 -37.65 -32.41
N ASN A 602 -50.55 -38.93 -32.54
CA ASN A 602 -51.16 -39.76 -33.59
C ASN A 602 -52.69 -39.81 -33.46
N TYR A 603 -53.23 -40.03 -32.26
CA TYR A 603 -54.66 -39.98 -31.98
C TYR A 603 -55.24 -38.60 -32.28
N GLN A 604 -54.62 -37.49 -31.86
CA GLN A 604 -55.17 -36.17 -32.14
C GLN A 604 -55.15 -35.84 -33.64
N ILE A 605 -54.12 -36.26 -34.39
CA ILE A 605 -54.11 -36.16 -35.86
C ILE A 605 -55.29 -36.90 -36.46
N ALA A 606 -55.51 -38.18 -36.05
CA ALA A 606 -56.63 -38.98 -36.51
C ALA A 606 -57.93 -38.26 -36.18
N LYS A 607 -58.09 -37.72 -35.00
CA LYS A 607 -59.33 -37.03 -34.58
C LYS A 607 -59.57 -35.75 -35.39
N ILE A 608 -58.53 -34.96 -35.71
CA ILE A 608 -58.63 -33.74 -36.53
C ILE A 608 -59.06 -34.16 -37.96
N LEU A 609 -58.45 -35.17 -38.53
CA LEU A 609 -58.85 -35.71 -39.86
C LEU A 609 -60.29 -36.17 -39.88
N TYR A 610 -60.72 -36.84 -38.82
CA TYR A 610 -62.15 -37.26 -38.67
C TYR A 610 -63.07 -36.04 -38.67
N GLN A 611 -62.73 -34.98 -37.89
CA GLN A 611 -63.54 -33.76 -37.83
C GLN A 611 -63.61 -33.02 -39.17
N ASN A 612 -62.53 -33.11 -39.96
CA ASN A 612 -62.46 -32.53 -41.31
C ASN A 612 -63.08 -33.44 -42.39
N ASN A 613 -63.77 -34.56 -42.02
CA ASN A 613 -64.32 -35.52 -42.86
C ASN A 613 -63.38 -36.33 -43.79
N ASP A 614 -62.07 -36.29 -43.47
CA ASP A 614 -61.09 -37.16 -44.10
C ASP A 614 -61.04 -38.50 -43.34
N PHE A 615 -61.97 -39.35 -43.62
CA PHE A 615 -62.13 -40.61 -42.92
C PHE A 615 -61.08 -41.65 -43.31
N GLU A 616 -60.51 -41.58 -44.52
CA GLU A 616 -59.43 -42.51 -44.95
C GLU A 616 -58.12 -42.12 -44.25
N GLY A 617 -57.80 -40.86 -44.23
CA GLY A 617 -56.62 -40.35 -43.48
C GLY A 617 -56.71 -40.60 -41.97
N SER A 618 -57.91 -40.39 -41.41
CA SER A 618 -58.21 -40.64 -40.00
C SER A 618 -58.04 -42.12 -39.63
N GLU A 619 -58.63 -43.04 -40.46
CA GLU A 619 -58.54 -44.51 -40.28
C GLU A 619 -57.07 -44.95 -40.28
N SER A 620 -56.31 -44.55 -41.33
CA SER A 620 -54.88 -44.87 -41.43
C SER A 620 -54.08 -44.42 -40.19
N ARG A 621 -54.33 -43.21 -39.70
CA ARG A 621 -53.62 -42.66 -38.56
C ARG A 621 -53.99 -43.31 -37.22
N ALA A 622 -55.29 -43.64 -37.06
CA ALA A 622 -55.82 -44.40 -35.92
C ALA A 622 -55.23 -45.81 -35.84
N PHE A 623 -55.07 -46.50 -36.97
CA PHE A 623 -54.39 -47.80 -37.06
C PHE A 623 -52.91 -47.69 -36.64
N ILE A 624 -52.19 -46.66 -37.10
CA ILE A 624 -50.80 -46.44 -36.69
C ILE A 624 -50.72 -46.35 -35.18
N THR A 625 -51.65 -45.65 -34.53
CA THR A 625 -51.67 -45.52 -33.06
C THR A 625 -51.90 -46.88 -32.40
N ALA A 626 -52.89 -47.60 -32.88
CA ALA A 626 -53.26 -48.92 -32.34
C ALA A 626 -52.13 -49.94 -32.48
N GLU A 627 -51.38 -49.92 -33.59
CA GLU A 627 -50.31 -50.86 -33.88
C GLU A 627 -48.98 -50.49 -33.18
N LYS A 628 -48.59 -49.21 -33.29
CA LYS A 628 -47.26 -48.76 -32.82
C LYS A 628 -47.20 -48.27 -31.35
N SER A 629 -48.36 -48.04 -30.75
CA SER A 629 -48.41 -47.43 -29.39
C SER A 629 -48.86 -48.44 -28.32
N ALA A 630 -48.58 -49.74 -28.48
CA ALA A 630 -48.94 -50.75 -27.51
C ALA A 630 -48.55 -50.52 -26.08
N LYS A 631 -47.47 -49.79 -25.86
CA LYS A 631 -46.99 -49.36 -24.53
C LYS A 631 -47.88 -48.29 -23.84
N PHE A 632 -48.86 -47.73 -24.60
CA PHE A 632 -49.72 -46.64 -24.14
C PHE A 632 -51.21 -47.03 -24.32
N PRO A 633 -51.70 -47.99 -23.51
CA PRO A 633 -53.04 -48.63 -23.71
C PRO A 633 -54.18 -47.63 -23.81
N TYR A 634 -54.12 -46.54 -23.08
CA TYR A 634 -55.15 -45.48 -23.13
C TYR A 634 -55.32 -44.90 -24.55
N TRP A 635 -54.19 -44.52 -25.20
CA TRP A 635 -54.26 -43.97 -26.56
C TRP A 635 -54.55 -44.98 -27.60
N VAL A 636 -54.19 -46.25 -27.39
CA VAL A 636 -54.65 -47.41 -28.24
C VAL A 636 -56.17 -47.53 -28.16
N ALA A 637 -56.71 -47.55 -26.94
CA ALA A 637 -58.18 -47.67 -26.79
C ALA A 637 -58.95 -46.49 -27.39
N LYS A 638 -58.41 -45.22 -27.17
CA LYS A 638 -58.99 -44.02 -27.80
C LYS A 638 -58.98 -44.10 -29.34
N SER A 639 -57.94 -44.65 -29.93
CA SER A 639 -57.83 -44.82 -31.38
C SER A 639 -58.75 -45.91 -31.91
N ILE A 640 -58.93 -46.99 -31.13
CA ILE A 640 -59.91 -48.05 -31.49
C ILE A 640 -61.34 -47.50 -31.41
N LEU A 641 -61.65 -46.66 -30.38
CA LEU A 641 -62.93 -45.97 -30.30
C LEU A 641 -63.18 -45.04 -31.49
N LEU A 642 -62.16 -44.33 -31.95
CA LEU A 642 -62.21 -43.45 -33.11
C LEU A 642 -62.38 -44.27 -34.40
N LEU A 643 -61.68 -45.42 -34.54
CA LEU A 643 -61.85 -46.32 -35.63
C LEU A 643 -63.32 -46.84 -35.68
N ALA A 644 -63.90 -47.17 -34.54
CA ALA A 644 -65.30 -47.56 -34.46
C ALA A 644 -66.25 -46.45 -34.98
N ASP A 645 -65.97 -45.16 -34.52
CA ASP A 645 -66.77 -44.03 -35.02
C ASP A 645 -66.59 -43.79 -36.51
N ILE A 646 -65.42 -44.05 -37.10
CA ILE A 646 -65.16 -43.97 -38.54
C ILE A 646 -65.96 -45.07 -39.25
N TYR A 647 -65.93 -46.28 -38.73
CA TYR A 647 -66.72 -47.39 -39.32
C TYR A 647 -68.21 -47.13 -39.22
N VAL A 648 -68.69 -46.56 -38.14
CA VAL A 648 -70.10 -46.12 -38.08
C VAL A 648 -70.43 -45.16 -39.20
N HIS A 649 -69.54 -44.15 -39.45
CA HIS A 649 -69.74 -43.17 -40.49
C HIS A 649 -69.72 -43.80 -41.91
N LYS A 650 -68.80 -44.75 -42.09
CA LYS A 650 -68.72 -45.56 -43.36
C LYS A 650 -69.83 -46.55 -43.49
N LYS A 651 -70.74 -46.71 -42.52
CA LYS A 651 -71.79 -47.71 -42.42
C LYS A 651 -71.26 -49.16 -42.37
N ASP A 652 -70.01 -49.32 -41.96
CA ASP A 652 -69.45 -50.65 -41.71
C ASP A 652 -69.67 -51.02 -40.24
N TYR A 653 -70.96 -51.41 -40.03
CA TYR A 653 -71.47 -51.69 -38.69
C TYR A 653 -70.84 -52.95 -38.05
N LEU A 654 -70.33 -53.87 -38.88
CA LEU A 654 -69.65 -55.07 -38.39
C LEU A 654 -68.31 -54.69 -37.72
N ASN A 655 -67.46 -53.95 -38.41
CA ASN A 655 -66.20 -53.55 -37.90
C ASN A 655 -66.36 -52.51 -36.80
N ALA A 656 -67.40 -51.66 -36.85
CA ALA A 656 -67.72 -50.73 -35.78
C ALA A 656 -68.04 -51.41 -34.46
N THR A 657 -68.93 -52.48 -34.55
CA THR A 657 -69.28 -53.26 -33.36
C THR A 657 -68.07 -53.97 -32.76
N ALA A 658 -67.28 -54.67 -33.60
CA ALA A 658 -66.06 -55.36 -33.18
C ALA A 658 -65.07 -54.45 -32.52
N ALA A 659 -64.92 -53.22 -33.04
CA ALA A 659 -64.02 -52.25 -32.45
C ALA A 659 -64.48 -51.74 -31.05
N TYR A 660 -65.78 -51.44 -30.86
CA TYR A 660 -66.32 -51.11 -29.55
C TYR A 660 -66.21 -52.25 -28.56
N GLU A 661 -66.54 -53.48 -28.98
CA GLU A 661 -66.44 -54.72 -28.16
C GLU A 661 -65.00 -54.99 -27.79
N SER A 662 -64.01 -54.77 -28.68
CA SER A 662 -62.61 -54.91 -28.40
C SER A 662 -62.15 -53.95 -27.27
N VAL A 663 -62.69 -52.72 -27.20
CA VAL A 663 -62.37 -51.80 -26.10
C VAL A 663 -63.00 -52.31 -24.82
N LEU A 664 -64.19 -52.79 -24.79
CA LEU A 664 -64.87 -53.37 -23.62
C LEU A 664 -64.13 -54.59 -23.07
N GLU A 665 -63.60 -55.42 -23.92
CA GLU A 665 -62.92 -56.65 -23.53
C GLU A 665 -61.49 -56.41 -23.06
N ASN A 666 -60.75 -55.59 -23.81
CA ASN A 666 -59.29 -55.45 -23.57
C ASN A 666 -58.89 -54.25 -22.67
N PHE A 667 -59.83 -53.32 -22.43
CA PHE A 667 -59.56 -52.10 -21.63
C PHE A 667 -60.60 -51.87 -20.52
N SER A 668 -61.20 -52.96 -20.04
CA SER A 668 -62.21 -52.95 -18.98
C SER A 668 -61.79 -52.32 -17.68
N ASP A 669 -60.51 -52.33 -17.38
CA ASP A 669 -59.92 -51.70 -16.20
C ASP A 669 -60.02 -50.15 -16.21
N ASN A 670 -60.19 -49.54 -17.38
CA ASN A 670 -60.45 -48.11 -17.52
C ASN A 670 -61.97 -47.86 -17.64
N THR A 671 -62.61 -47.57 -16.52
CA THR A 671 -64.03 -47.37 -16.43
C THR A 671 -64.56 -46.31 -17.37
N ALA A 672 -63.85 -45.22 -17.59
CA ALA A 672 -64.26 -44.12 -18.48
C ALA A 672 -64.27 -44.55 -19.97
N LEU A 673 -63.27 -45.29 -20.39
CA LEU A 673 -63.17 -45.82 -21.76
C LEU A 673 -64.27 -46.93 -22.02
N SER A 674 -64.45 -47.76 -21.02
CA SER A 674 -65.52 -48.82 -21.10
C SER A 674 -66.91 -48.23 -21.14
N GLU A 675 -67.18 -47.18 -20.30
CA GLU A 675 -68.47 -46.49 -20.33
C GLU A 675 -68.69 -45.78 -21.68
N GLU A 676 -67.65 -45.14 -22.24
CA GLU A 676 -67.72 -44.52 -23.57
C GLU A 676 -67.99 -45.53 -24.64
N ALA A 677 -67.30 -46.68 -24.65
CA ALA A 677 -67.48 -47.77 -25.60
C ALA A 677 -68.88 -48.37 -25.51
N ASP A 678 -69.35 -48.69 -24.28
CA ASP A 678 -70.69 -49.26 -24.06
C ASP A 678 -71.80 -48.32 -24.53
N LYS A 679 -71.66 -47.02 -24.19
CA LYS A 679 -72.60 -45.99 -24.61
C LYS A 679 -72.65 -45.87 -26.14
N LYS A 680 -71.55 -45.88 -26.82
CA LYS A 680 -71.46 -45.78 -28.28
C LYS A 680 -71.96 -47.05 -28.95
N LEU A 681 -71.63 -48.24 -28.39
CA LEU A 681 -72.08 -49.50 -28.87
C LEU A 681 -73.62 -49.61 -28.77
N LYS A 682 -74.22 -49.25 -27.66
CA LYS A 682 -75.69 -49.21 -27.46
C LYS A 682 -76.32 -48.20 -28.44
N ALA A 683 -75.70 -47.07 -28.71
CA ALA A 683 -76.20 -46.12 -29.69
C ALA A 683 -76.19 -46.71 -31.13
N LEU A 684 -75.09 -47.40 -31.48
CA LEU A 684 -74.93 -48.08 -32.78
C LEU A 684 -76.01 -49.20 -32.94
N GLN A 685 -76.15 -49.99 -31.89
CA GLN A 685 -77.20 -51.10 -31.96
C GLN A 685 -78.59 -50.52 -32.23
N LYS A 686 -78.97 -49.43 -31.56
CA LYS A 686 -80.22 -48.71 -31.81
C LYS A 686 -80.30 -48.14 -33.22
N GLN A 687 -79.19 -47.68 -33.77
CA GLN A 687 -79.14 -47.19 -35.14
C GLN A 687 -79.33 -48.34 -36.15
N ILE A 688 -78.63 -49.43 -35.95
CA ILE A 688 -78.79 -50.66 -36.78
C ILE A 688 -80.23 -51.15 -36.77
N GLU A 689 -80.85 -51.26 -35.57
CA GLU A 689 -82.27 -51.65 -35.45
C GLU A 689 -83.21 -50.70 -36.18
N LYS A 690 -82.94 -49.37 -36.06
CA LYS A 690 -83.75 -48.38 -36.75
C LYS A 690 -83.58 -48.44 -38.27
N GLU A 691 -82.37 -48.61 -38.76
CA GLU A 691 -82.11 -48.75 -40.20
C GLU A 691 -82.66 -50.06 -40.74
N SER A 692 -82.57 -51.20 -40.02
CA SER A 692 -83.19 -52.48 -40.36
C SER A 692 -84.76 -52.39 -40.48
N ARG A 693 -85.37 -51.67 -39.52
CA ARG A 693 -86.82 -51.43 -39.57
C ARG A 693 -87.22 -50.55 -40.76
N ILE A 694 -86.42 -49.60 -41.19
CA ILE A 694 -86.69 -48.78 -42.35
C ILE A 694 -86.57 -49.62 -43.64
N ILE A 695 -85.54 -50.45 -43.73
CA ILE A 695 -85.36 -51.40 -44.86
C ILE A 695 -86.50 -52.40 -44.93
N GLU A 696 -86.97 -52.97 -43.81
CA GLU A 696 -88.13 -53.83 -43.75
C GLU A 696 -89.39 -53.10 -44.15
N SER A 697 -89.59 -51.85 -43.79
CA SER A 697 -90.73 -51.05 -44.17
C SER A 697 -90.73 -50.71 -45.67
N ASP A 698 -89.56 -50.42 -46.25
CA ASP A 698 -89.44 -50.15 -47.71
C ASP A 698 -89.56 -51.42 -48.53
N THR A 699 -89.00 -52.56 -48.08
CA THR A 699 -89.22 -53.87 -48.73
C THR A 699 -90.67 -54.37 -48.66
N SER A 700 -91.39 -54.11 -47.54
CA SER A 700 -92.79 -54.41 -47.41
C SER A 700 -93.67 -53.50 -48.30
N SER A 701 -93.24 -52.21 -48.49
CA SER A 701 -93.97 -51.35 -49.45
C SER A 701 -93.74 -51.74 -50.92
N PHE A 702 -92.59 -52.31 -51.23
CA PHE A 702 -92.26 -52.83 -52.55
C PHE A 702 -93.06 -54.16 -52.84
N MET A 703 -93.23 -55.06 -51.89
CA MET A 703 -94.00 -56.25 -51.99
C MET A 703 -95.53 -56.00 -52.10
N ILE A 704 -96.01 -54.89 -51.55
CA ILE A 704 -97.41 -54.47 -51.62
C ILE A 704 -97.72 -53.85 -53.00
N SER A 705 -96.75 -53.26 -53.68
CA SER A 705 -96.96 -52.69 -55.02
C SER A 705 -96.98 -53.74 -56.13
N ASP A 706 -96.36 -54.92 -55.99
CA ASP A 706 -96.34 -56.00 -56.97
C ASP A 706 -97.58 -56.91 -56.87
N THR A 707 -98.34 -56.80 -55.76
CA THR A 707 -99.56 -57.59 -55.57
C THR A 707 -100.80 -56.90 -56.09
N ILE A 708 -100.75 -55.68 -56.59
CA ILE A 708 -101.93 -54.93 -57.12
C ILE A 708 -101.89 -54.82 -58.65
N GLN A 709 -100.92 -55.38 -59.38
CA GLN A 709 -100.98 -55.43 -60.87
C GLN A 709 -101.27 -56.75 -61.50
N ASN A 710 -101.86 -57.76 -60.75
CA ASN A 710 -102.45 -58.99 -61.34
C ASN A 710 -103.76 -59.26 -60.72
N LYS A 711 -104.75 -58.43 -61.09
CA LYS A 711 -106.15 -58.83 -61.24
C LYS A 711 -106.85 -58.01 -62.30
#